data_fee159bb48ae7d3161bd2cdab28c9751
#
_entry.id   fee159bb48ae7d3161bd2cdab28c9751
#
_cell.length_a   1.000
_cell.length_b   1.000
_cell.length_c   1.000
_cell.angle_alpha   90.00
_cell.angle_beta   90.00
_cell.angle_gamma   90.00
#
_symmetry.space_group_name_H-M   'P 1'
#
loop_
_entity.id
_entity.type
_entity.pdbx_description
1 polymer ?
#
loop_
_entity_poly.entity_id
_entity_poly.type
_entity_poly.pdbx_seq_one_letter_code
_entity_poly.pdbx_strand_id
1 'polypeptide(L)'
;MSLLRRSTTPMRHLAQIFAPTNNRRLNELVGFLLCISALLLFLALASYSPLDPSLNSASVLTSSRAARNWIGVAGALVSDLVLQGFGIGAFLLPVFSAALGLRWFRSRRTSSPVAKIVGGLWLIIFVPALLALLPGHLRWMNAIPIEGLFGRMVGDFLIHYFNLAGAYIVCASVLAVALYLSTAFSFAALQVWAPTRFAFAIALWERWKDWQEARAKKRMQRELEKRRAAPKPVITTQMVPARPAIPPGQSQVRNLEPVRTGIERTFAEENQAQQSAVDARPQPQAISPEVTERADSAQKPKTTLPRIAAGGFKLPPSSLLHRPDEQQAIDADELKLLAQVLTGKYAEFEVHGQITQINPGPVVTTFEFKPEAGIKYSRITNLTDDLCLALKAESILIERMAGKSTVGIQVPNREREIIWLRENIESTEFIGSKSKLTLALGKDINGRIVTADLNGMPHLLIAGSTGAGKSVAINAMIMSILYKATPDQVRLILVDPKRLELGNYEGVPHLYTPIITEPKLAANALRNAVREMERRLKLLAEKGVRNIDQYNKLFDESGTPNLFGDSADERPLPYIVIIIDELADLMMLDSSNVEESITRLAQMARAVGIHLVLATQRPSVDVITGLIKANFPARMSFRVATKVDSRTILDANGAEALLGRGDMLYLPSGSARVHRLHAPYVTEKEIAAVVEFWRSQGAAEYQEQFLQAPKEEREDAESGADVEGDEEAANDPLYEDAVKLVVEFGKASTSLLQRRLRIGYGRAAHLIDLMERDGIVGAADGPKPREVLKRPDWLSEIEESLR
;
A
#
# COMPACT_ATOMS: atom_id res chain seq x y z
N MET A 1 -34.84 -8.98 -2.98
CA MET A 1 -34.52 -8.41 -4.30
C MET A 1 -35.74 -7.91 -5.11
N SER A 2 -36.99 -7.94 -4.59
CA SER A 2 -38.20 -7.50 -5.30
C SER A 2 -38.68 -6.06 -4.99
N LEU A 3 -38.11 -5.37 -4.00
CA LEU A 3 -38.51 -4.02 -3.59
C LEU A 3 -37.73 -2.88 -4.25
N LEU A 4 -36.60 -3.16 -4.94
CA LEU A 4 -35.78 -2.16 -5.63
C LEU A 4 -36.16 -1.93 -7.09
N ARG A 5 -37.14 -2.66 -7.65
CA ARG A 5 -37.59 -2.51 -9.04
C ARG A 5 -38.76 -1.54 -9.26
N ARG A 6 -39.39 -1.00 -8.20
CA ARG A 6 -40.57 -0.13 -8.33
C ARG A 6 -40.30 1.39 -8.25
N SER A 7 -39.06 1.84 -7.95
CA SER A 7 -38.78 3.28 -7.80
C SER A 7 -38.12 3.96 -9.00
N THR A 8 -38.02 3.30 -10.17
CA THR A 8 -37.28 3.84 -11.32
C THR A 8 -38.10 4.61 -12.32
N THR A 9 -39.43 4.66 -12.15
CA THR A 9 -40.35 5.32 -13.09
C THR A 9 -40.29 6.86 -13.08
N PRO A 10 -40.22 7.58 -11.93
CA PRO A 10 -40.18 9.04 -11.96
C PRO A 10 -38.86 9.61 -12.52
N MET A 11 -37.73 8.94 -12.26
CA MET A 11 -36.44 9.39 -12.79
C MET A 11 -36.30 9.21 -14.30
N ARG A 12 -36.96 8.24 -14.91
CA ARG A 12 -36.99 8.07 -16.37
C ARG A 12 -37.78 9.18 -17.06
N HIS A 13 -38.88 9.62 -16.49
CA HIS A 13 -39.65 10.75 -17.02
C HIS A 13 -38.87 12.07 -16.94
N LEU A 14 -38.21 12.36 -15.84
CA LEU A 14 -37.33 13.53 -15.73
C LEU A 14 -36.17 13.47 -16.74
N ALA A 15 -35.57 12.32 -16.94
CA ALA A 15 -34.48 12.14 -17.92
C ALA A 15 -34.97 12.39 -19.37
N GLN A 16 -36.22 12.06 -19.68
CA GLN A 16 -36.82 12.30 -21.01
C GLN A 16 -37.14 13.78 -21.26
N ILE A 17 -37.52 14.54 -20.23
CA ILE A 17 -37.84 15.98 -20.35
C ILE A 17 -36.55 16.79 -20.68
N PHE A 18 -35.40 16.40 -20.15
CA PHE A 18 -34.14 17.11 -20.36
C PHE A 18 -33.25 16.52 -21.47
N ALA A 19 -33.72 15.49 -22.20
CA ALA A 19 -32.98 14.90 -23.31
C ALA A 19 -33.49 15.49 -24.65
N PRO A 20 -32.59 15.76 -25.63
CA PRO A 20 -32.97 16.18 -26.96
C PRO A 20 -33.95 15.19 -27.59
N THR A 21 -35.01 15.71 -28.25
CA THR A 21 -36.02 14.95 -28.94
C THR A 21 -35.47 14.35 -30.25
N ASN A 22 -36.28 13.49 -30.91
CA ASN A 22 -35.92 12.97 -32.24
C ASN A 22 -36.06 14.04 -33.34
N ASN A 23 -36.70 15.18 -33.06
CA ASN A 23 -36.89 16.24 -34.03
C ASN A 23 -35.75 17.27 -33.94
N ARG A 24 -34.85 17.23 -34.92
CA ARG A 24 -33.66 18.11 -34.96
C ARG A 24 -34.02 19.60 -34.94
N ARG A 25 -35.05 20.03 -35.70
CA ARG A 25 -35.45 21.45 -35.75
C ARG A 25 -35.99 21.96 -34.41
N LEU A 26 -36.74 21.11 -33.70
CA LEU A 26 -37.21 21.45 -32.34
C LEU A 26 -36.02 21.58 -31.36
N ASN A 27 -35.06 20.66 -31.46
CA ASN A 27 -33.87 20.74 -30.62
C ASN A 27 -33.02 21.99 -30.88
N GLU A 28 -32.87 22.39 -32.15
CA GLU A 28 -32.17 23.60 -32.54
C GLU A 28 -32.87 24.86 -32.00
N LEU A 29 -34.23 24.89 -32.08
CA LEU A 29 -35.05 25.99 -31.54
C LEU A 29 -34.92 26.11 -30.02
N VAL A 30 -35.10 25.00 -29.30
CA VAL A 30 -34.98 24.97 -27.84
C VAL A 30 -33.58 25.34 -27.40
N GLY A 31 -32.56 24.79 -28.07
CA GLY A 31 -31.15 25.11 -27.80
C GLY A 31 -30.84 26.60 -28.02
N PHE A 32 -31.36 27.20 -29.05
CA PHE A 32 -31.22 28.64 -29.36
C PHE A 32 -31.89 29.49 -28.26
N LEU A 33 -33.12 29.18 -27.88
CA LEU A 33 -33.84 29.90 -26.82
C LEU A 33 -33.10 29.80 -25.47
N LEU A 34 -32.57 28.62 -25.11
CA LEU A 34 -31.74 28.44 -23.91
C LEU A 34 -30.45 29.26 -23.96
N CYS A 35 -29.77 29.34 -25.09
CA CYS A 35 -28.58 30.18 -25.26
C CYS A 35 -28.91 31.66 -25.14
N ILE A 36 -30.03 32.14 -25.72
CA ILE A 36 -30.46 33.52 -25.55
C ILE A 36 -30.81 33.84 -24.10
N SER A 37 -31.59 32.97 -23.44
CA SER A 37 -31.92 33.14 -22.01
C SER A 37 -30.67 33.16 -21.12
N ALA A 38 -29.67 32.31 -21.40
CA ALA A 38 -28.38 32.31 -20.71
C ALA A 38 -27.61 33.61 -20.91
N LEU A 39 -27.60 34.14 -22.14
CA LEU A 39 -26.94 35.42 -22.45
C LEU A 39 -27.63 36.57 -21.73
N LEU A 40 -28.97 36.62 -21.79
CA LEU A 40 -29.75 37.65 -21.09
C LEU A 40 -29.52 37.60 -19.57
N LEU A 41 -29.54 36.41 -18.96
CA LEU A 41 -29.29 36.25 -17.54
C LEU A 41 -27.85 36.68 -17.19
N PHE A 42 -26.86 36.30 -18.01
CA PHE A 42 -25.49 36.71 -17.80
C PHE A 42 -25.31 38.24 -17.85
N LEU A 43 -25.90 38.88 -18.86
CA LEU A 43 -25.86 40.34 -19.00
C LEU A 43 -26.59 41.03 -17.85
N ALA A 44 -27.73 40.50 -17.38
CA ALA A 44 -28.43 41.01 -16.23
C ALA A 44 -27.61 40.98 -14.95
N LEU A 45 -26.92 39.83 -14.70
CA LEU A 45 -26.03 39.67 -13.53
C LEU A 45 -24.76 40.55 -13.65
N ALA A 46 -24.17 40.65 -14.83
CA ALA A 46 -22.94 41.42 -15.06
C ALA A 46 -23.17 42.92 -14.95
N SER A 47 -24.38 43.42 -15.32
CA SER A 47 -24.76 44.83 -15.24
C SER A 47 -25.60 45.18 -14.00
N TYR A 48 -25.56 44.32 -12.95
CA TYR A 48 -26.23 44.58 -11.68
C TYR A 48 -25.80 45.91 -11.07
N SER A 49 -26.77 46.72 -10.62
CA SER A 49 -26.55 47.94 -9.88
C SER A 49 -27.41 47.97 -8.62
N PRO A 50 -26.84 48.24 -7.42
CA PRO A 50 -27.63 48.32 -6.19
C PRO A 50 -28.63 49.47 -6.13
N LEU A 51 -28.56 50.41 -7.09
CA LEU A 51 -29.41 51.59 -7.18
C LEU A 51 -30.63 51.36 -8.06
N ASP A 52 -30.73 50.21 -8.71
CA ASP A 52 -31.88 49.85 -9.58
C ASP A 52 -33.02 49.31 -8.70
N PRO A 53 -34.29 49.43 -9.21
CA PRO A 53 -35.44 48.92 -8.48
C PRO A 53 -35.33 47.41 -8.23
N SER A 54 -35.53 47.01 -7.00
CA SER A 54 -35.54 45.61 -6.59
C SER A 54 -36.79 45.28 -5.77
N LEU A 55 -37.07 44.00 -5.55
CA LEU A 55 -38.16 43.53 -4.71
C LEU A 55 -38.06 44.00 -3.24
N ASN A 56 -36.84 44.31 -2.80
CA ASN A 56 -36.53 44.71 -1.42
C ASN A 56 -36.28 46.23 -1.28
N SER A 57 -36.21 46.98 -2.39
CA SER A 57 -36.02 48.45 -2.34
C SER A 57 -37.34 49.16 -2.63
N ALA A 58 -37.74 50.06 -1.71
CA ALA A 58 -38.93 50.91 -1.87
C ALA A 58 -38.72 52.08 -2.87
N SER A 59 -37.76 51.98 -3.81
CA SER A 59 -37.50 53.00 -4.82
C SER A 59 -38.65 52.99 -5.86
N VAL A 60 -39.56 53.95 -5.74
CA VAL A 60 -40.63 54.21 -6.71
C VAL A 60 -39.99 54.63 -8.04
N LEU A 61 -40.29 53.86 -9.10
CA LEU A 61 -39.91 54.23 -10.47
C LEU A 61 -40.58 55.54 -10.82
N THR A 62 -39.91 56.66 -10.67
CA THR A 62 -40.32 57.92 -11.22
C THR A 62 -39.92 57.93 -12.69
N SER A 63 -40.80 58.40 -13.60
CA SER A 63 -40.66 58.33 -15.05
C SER A 63 -39.39 58.95 -15.67
N SER A 64 -38.48 59.46 -14.87
CA SER A 64 -37.22 60.08 -15.28
C SER A 64 -35.92 59.28 -15.05
N ARG A 65 -36.00 58.07 -14.40
CA ARG A 65 -34.81 57.26 -14.16
C ARG A 65 -34.96 55.85 -14.82
N ALA A 66 -34.31 55.68 -15.94
CA ALA A 66 -34.17 54.38 -16.55
C ALA A 66 -33.28 53.47 -15.67
N ALA A 67 -33.60 52.17 -15.56
CA ALA A 67 -32.75 51.19 -14.87
C ALA A 67 -31.35 51.17 -15.52
N ARG A 68 -30.33 51.11 -14.72
CA ARG A 68 -28.90 51.01 -15.17
C ARG A 68 -28.57 49.64 -15.70
N ASN A 69 -29.37 48.63 -15.33
CA ASN A 69 -29.19 47.28 -15.82
C ASN A 69 -29.41 47.21 -17.34
N TRP A 70 -28.51 46.55 -18.06
CA TRP A 70 -28.53 46.46 -19.52
C TRP A 70 -29.80 45.81 -20.09
N ILE A 71 -30.42 44.93 -19.28
CA ILE A 71 -31.70 44.24 -19.64
C ILE A 71 -32.94 45.01 -19.12
N GLY A 72 -32.73 46.22 -18.58
CA GLY A 72 -33.79 47.06 -18.06
C GLY A 72 -34.32 46.59 -16.69
N VAL A 73 -35.58 46.96 -16.39
CA VAL A 73 -36.21 46.67 -15.10
C VAL A 73 -36.33 45.18 -14.82
N ALA A 74 -36.66 44.37 -15.83
CA ALA A 74 -36.76 42.93 -15.68
C ALA A 74 -35.40 42.29 -15.32
N GLY A 75 -34.32 42.75 -15.95
CA GLY A 75 -32.96 42.31 -15.62
C GLY A 75 -32.55 42.73 -14.21
N ALA A 76 -32.93 43.95 -13.77
CA ALA A 76 -32.61 44.43 -12.43
C ALA A 76 -33.30 43.56 -11.35
N LEU A 77 -34.59 43.27 -11.51
CA LEU A 77 -35.37 42.41 -10.58
C LEU A 77 -34.82 41.00 -10.50
N VAL A 78 -34.54 40.39 -11.66
CA VAL A 78 -34.01 38.99 -11.71
C VAL A 78 -32.62 38.92 -11.16
N SER A 79 -31.71 39.85 -11.52
CA SER A 79 -30.33 39.86 -11.02
C SER A 79 -30.25 40.09 -9.52
N ASP A 80 -31.09 40.96 -8.97
CA ASP A 80 -31.11 41.21 -7.53
C ASP A 80 -31.57 39.97 -6.76
N LEU A 81 -32.70 39.35 -7.19
CA LEU A 81 -33.23 38.15 -6.54
C LEU A 81 -32.21 36.99 -6.56
N VAL A 82 -31.58 36.74 -7.71
CA VAL A 82 -30.66 35.62 -7.89
C VAL A 82 -29.33 35.86 -7.16
N LEU A 83 -28.81 37.08 -7.16
CA LEU A 83 -27.60 37.44 -6.43
C LEU A 83 -27.81 37.43 -4.90
N GLN A 84 -28.95 37.91 -4.40
CA GLN A 84 -29.28 37.80 -2.97
C GLN A 84 -29.40 36.35 -2.53
N GLY A 85 -29.96 35.46 -3.36
CA GLY A 85 -30.09 34.04 -3.06
C GLY A 85 -28.76 33.30 -3.09
N PHE A 86 -28.02 33.40 -4.18
CA PHE A 86 -26.87 32.55 -4.47
C PHE A 86 -25.53 33.29 -4.47
N GLY A 87 -25.49 34.60 -4.20
CA GLY A 87 -24.30 35.40 -4.24
C GLY A 87 -23.55 35.27 -5.60
N ILE A 88 -22.25 35.18 -5.58
CA ILE A 88 -21.39 34.98 -6.76
C ILE A 88 -21.70 33.66 -7.49
N GLY A 89 -22.21 32.63 -6.78
CA GLY A 89 -22.68 31.36 -7.36
C GLY A 89 -23.78 31.52 -8.37
N ALA A 90 -24.51 32.63 -8.39
CA ALA A 90 -25.50 33.01 -9.39
C ALA A 90 -24.96 32.94 -10.82
N PHE A 91 -23.69 33.24 -11.05
CA PHE A 91 -23.04 33.17 -12.36
C PHE A 91 -22.90 31.76 -12.93
N LEU A 92 -23.06 30.72 -12.10
CA LEU A 92 -23.10 29.33 -12.56
C LEU A 92 -24.40 29.02 -13.34
N LEU A 93 -25.52 29.70 -13.05
CA LEU A 93 -26.81 29.50 -13.72
C LEU A 93 -26.75 29.77 -15.23
N PRO A 94 -26.26 30.94 -15.72
CA PRO A 94 -26.10 31.16 -17.14
C PRO A 94 -25.10 30.23 -17.82
N VAL A 95 -24.03 29.82 -17.10
CA VAL A 95 -23.05 28.87 -17.64
C VAL A 95 -23.68 27.49 -17.87
N PHE A 96 -24.44 26.98 -16.91
CA PHE A 96 -25.16 25.70 -17.07
C PHE A 96 -26.26 25.77 -18.11
N SER A 97 -27.02 26.87 -18.17
CA SER A 97 -28.05 27.10 -19.18
C SER A 97 -27.45 27.16 -20.60
N ALA A 98 -26.32 27.86 -20.77
CA ALA A 98 -25.60 27.91 -22.05
C ALA A 98 -25.06 26.53 -22.46
N ALA A 99 -24.46 25.79 -21.50
CA ALA A 99 -23.95 24.44 -21.76
C ALA A 99 -25.09 23.47 -22.16
N LEU A 100 -26.25 23.58 -21.54
CA LEU A 100 -27.45 22.81 -21.89
C LEU A 100 -27.96 23.22 -23.29
N GLY A 101 -28.07 24.53 -23.55
CA GLY A 101 -28.50 25.08 -24.84
C GLY A 101 -27.61 24.61 -26.00
N LEU A 102 -26.30 24.69 -25.86
CA LEU A 102 -25.34 24.21 -26.87
C LEU A 102 -25.45 22.70 -27.13
N ARG A 103 -25.77 21.92 -26.10
CA ARG A 103 -25.98 20.46 -26.25
C ARG A 103 -27.28 20.16 -27.03
N TRP A 104 -28.37 20.83 -26.69
CA TRP A 104 -29.62 20.73 -27.42
C TRP A 104 -29.47 21.17 -28.89
N PHE A 105 -28.80 22.27 -29.11
CA PHE A 105 -28.51 22.79 -30.46
C PHE A 105 -27.74 21.78 -31.31
N ARG A 106 -26.76 21.04 -30.69
CA ARG A 106 -25.99 19.97 -31.36
C ARG A 106 -26.70 18.61 -31.36
N SER A 107 -27.93 18.49 -30.85
CA SER A 107 -28.69 17.24 -30.71
C SER A 107 -27.90 16.07 -30.12
N ARG A 108 -26.92 16.34 -29.24
CA ARG A 108 -26.06 15.31 -28.63
C ARG A 108 -26.76 14.69 -27.41
N ARG A 109 -27.11 13.40 -27.50
CA ARG A 109 -27.62 12.62 -26.36
C ARG A 109 -26.51 12.43 -25.32
N THR A 110 -26.83 12.70 -24.07
CA THR A 110 -25.91 12.50 -22.94
C THR A 110 -26.10 11.13 -22.30
N SER A 111 -25.01 10.48 -21.89
CA SER A 111 -25.04 9.14 -21.24
C SER A 111 -25.78 9.13 -19.90
N SER A 112 -25.89 10.26 -19.19
CA SER A 112 -26.56 10.36 -17.89
C SER A 112 -27.04 11.81 -17.63
N PRO A 113 -28.19 12.23 -18.20
CA PRO A 113 -28.66 13.62 -18.05
C PRO A 113 -28.98 13.98 -16.59
N VAL A 114 -29.57 13.06 -15.83
CA VAL A 114 -29.94 13.27 -14.42
C VAL A 114 -28.70 13.53 -13.55
N ALA A 115 -27.65 12.76 -13.72
CA ALA A 115 -26.41 12.94 -12.93
C ALA A 115 -25.80 14.35 -13.16
N LYS A 116 -25.83 14.85 -14.40
CA LYS A 116 -25.31 16.19 -14.75
C LYS A 116 -26.14 17.31 -14.18
N ILE A 117 -27.45 17.15 -14.12
CA ILE A 117 -28.36 18.14 -13.52
C ILE A 117 -28.17 18.17 -12.01
N VAL A 118 -28.09 16.99 -11.35
CA VAL A 118 -27.82 16.88 -9.91
C VAL A 118 -26.47 17.50 -9.57
N GLY A 119 -25.40 17.17 -10.34
CA GLY A 119 -24.08 17.77 -10.14
C GLY A 119 -24.11 19.29 -10.32
N GLY A 120 -24.78 19.82 -11.33
CA GLY A 120 -24.96 21.27 -11.54
C GLY A 120 -25.69 21.96 -10.39
N LEU A 121 -26.78 21.36 -9.91
CA LEU A 121 -27.53 21.85 -8.77
C LEU A 121 -26.69 21.92 -7.50
N TRP A 122 -25.91 20.87 -7.24
CA TRP A 122 -24.99 20.83 -6.10
C TRP A 122 -23.89 21.89 -6.21
N LEU A 123 -23.36 22.16 -7.39
CA LEU A 123 -22.40 23.26 -7.57
C LEU A 123 -23.02 24.62 -7.25
N ILE A 124 -24.28 24.89 -7.69
CA ILE A 124 -24.97 26.15 -7.42
C ILE A 124 -25.21 26.36 -5.92
N ILE A 125 -25.39 25.29 -5.14
CA ILE A 125 -25.63 25.36 -3.69
C ILE A 125 -24.30 25.39 -2.88
N PHE A 126 -23.35 24.50 -3.20
CA PHE A 126 -22.18 24.32 -2.37
C PHE A 126 -21.01 25.25 -2.70
N VAL A 127 -20.97 25.90 -3.89
CA VAL A 127 -19.99 26.97 -4.15
C VAL A 127 -20.25 28.17 -3.26
N PRO A 128 -21.48 28.72 -3.15
CA PRO A 128 -21.79 29.75 -2.16
C PRO A 128 -21.56 29.34 -0.72
N ALA A 129 -21.87 28.06 -0.37
CA ALA A 129 -21.63 27.53 0.97
C ALA A 129 -20.13 27.51 1.32
N LEU A 130 -19.26 27.14 0.39
CA LEU A 130 -17.82 27.20 0.57
C LEU A 130 -17.33 28.64 0.81
N LEU A 131 -17.89 29.61 0.07
CA LEU A 131 -17.58 31.02 0.25
C LEU A 131 -18.02 31.55 1.61
N ALA A 132 -19.15 31.05 2.15
CA ALA A 132 -19.63 31.38 3.50
C ALA A 132 -18.70 30.89 4.62
N LEU A 133 -17.92 29.81 4.37
CA LEU A 133 -16.96 29.28 5.35
C LEU A 133 -15.65 30.08 5.39
N LEU A 134 -15.39 31.01 4.44
CA LEU A 134 -14.17 31.79 4.41
C LEU A 134 -14.17 32.87 5.52
N PRO A 135 -13.05 33.10 6.20
CA PRO A 135 -12.94 34.16 7.20
C PRO A 135 -13.00 35.54 6.53
N GLY A 136 -14.05 36.28 6.77
CA GLY A 136 -14.26 37.63 6.26
C GLY A 136 -15.52 37.74 5.40
N HIS A 137 -16.48 38.59 5.82
CA HIS A 137 -17.71 38.86 5.09
C HIS A 137 -17.45 39.81 3.92
N LEU A 138 -17.00 39.24 2.79
CA LEU A 138 -16.78 39.95 1.55
C LEU A 138 -18.16 40.35 0.93
N ARG A 139 -18.30 41.61 0.46
CA ARG A 139 -19.51 42.08 -0.21
C ARG A 139 -19.22 42.46 -1.65
N TRP A 140 -20.04 41.96 -2.56
CA TRP A 140 -20.02 42.37 -3.95
C TRP A 140 -20.60 43.78 -4.13
N MET A 141 -19.83 44.69 -4.70
CA MET A 141 -20.21 46.15 -4.86
C MET A 141 -20.65 46.81 -3.54
N ASN A 142 -20.13 46.36 -2.39
CA ASN A 142 -20.54 46.83 -1.05
C ASN A 142 -22.01 46.62 -0.69
N ALA A 143 -22.80 45.89 -1.49
CA ALA A 143 -24.26 45.75 -1.30
C ALA A 143 -24.64 44.31 -0.92
N ILE A 144 -24.23 43.32 -1.69
CA ILE A 144 -24.64 41.92 -1.55
C ILE A 144 -23.52 41.06 -1.00
N PRO A 145 -23.78 40.19 0.03
CA PRO A 145 -22.80 39.22 0.50
C PRO A 145 -22.47 38.23 -0.62
N ILE A 146 -21.16 37.92 -0.78
CA ILE A 146 -20.66 37.06 -1.87
C ILE A 146 -21.25 35.66 -1.78
N GLU A 147 -21.47 35.16 -0.55
CA GLU A 147 -22.05 33.88 -0.24
C GLU A 147 -23.54 33.76 -0.52
N GLY A 148 -24.27 34.88 -0.55
CA GLY A 148 -25.74 34.92 -0.67
C GLY A 148 -26.45 34.25 0.52
N LEU A 149 -27.79 34.27 0.49
CA LEU A 149 -28.65 33.72 1.56
C LEU A 149 -28.52 32.21 1.69
N PHE A 150 -28.60 31.50 0.56
CA PHE A 150 -28.51 30.02 0.55
C PHE A 150 -27.12 29.55 0.95
N GLY A 151 -26.04 30.22 0.50
CA GLY A 151 -24.68 29.88 0.89
C GLY A 151 -24.47 30.01 2.39
N ARG A 152 -24.95 31.08 3.01
CA ARG A 152 -24.91 31.28 4.47
C ARG A 152 -25.71 30.22 5.21
N MET A 153 -26.93 29.95 4.81
CA MET A 153 -27.77 28.94 5.45
C MET A 153 -27.15 27.55 5.45
N VAL A 154 -26.58 27.13 4.31
CA VAL A 154 -25.90 25.83 4.20
C VAL A 154 -24.56 25.84 4.95
N GLY A 155 -23.82 26.95 4.91
CA GLY A 155 -22.56 27.10 5.64
C GLY A 155 -22.77 27.02 7.15
N ASP A 156 -23.75 27.76 7.70
CA ASP A 156 -24.09 27.75 9.12
C ASP A 156 -24.59 26.36 9.56
N PHE A 157 -25.40 25.71 8.74
CA PHE A 157 -25.83 24.33 8.98
C PHE A 157 -24.64 23.37 9.07
N LEU A 158 -23.69 23.45 8.13
CA LEU A 158 -22.49 22.60 8.14
C LEU A 158 -21.60 22.87 9.36
N ILE A 159 -21.41 24.12 9.74
CA ILE A 159 -20.64 24.49 10.93
C ILE A 159 -21.29 23.93 12.20
N HIS A 160 -22.62 24.02 12.28
CA HIS A 160 -23.36 23.55 13.44
C HIS A 160 -23.17 22.06 13.68
N TYR A 161 -23.20 21.22 12.63
CA TYR A 161 -23.10 19.76 12.77
C TYR A 161 -21.68 19.20 12.69
N PHE A 162 -20.76 19.84 11.96
CA PHE A 162 -19.45 19.29 11.64
C PHE A 162 -18.27 20.13 12.19
N ASN A 163 -18.56 21.24 12.89
CA ASN A 163 -17.55 22.23 13.22
C ASN A 163 -16.85 22.80 11.97
N LEU A 164 -16.06 23.89 12.11
CA LEU A 164 -15.46 24.60 10.96
C LEU A 164 -14.59 23.68 10.08
N ALA A 165 -13.70 22.89 10.69
CA ALA A 165 -12.81 21.98 9.97
C ALA A 165 -13.58 20.88 9.21
N GLY A 166 -14.58 20.27 9.85
CA GLY A 166 -15.41 19.26 9.22
C GLY A 166 -16.30 19.85 8.10
N ALA A 167 -16.83 21.08 8.28
CA ALA A 167 -17.61 21.79 7.27
C ALA A 167 -16.83 22.02 5.98
N TYR A 168 -15.53 22.40 6.08
CA TYR A 168 -14.65 22.51 4.91
C TYR A 168 -14.47 21.18 4.18
N ILE A 169 -14.22 20.07 4.91
CA ILE A 169 -14.00 18.74 4.32
C ILE A 169 -15.28 18.27 3.61
N VAL A 170 -16.44 18.38 4.26
CA VAL A 170 -17.72 17.97 3.67
C VAL A 170 -18.04 18.81 2.44
N CYS A 171 -17.90 20.14 2.53
CA CYS A 171 -18.19 21.05 1.42
C CYS A 171 -17.27 20.77 0.22
N ALA A 172 -15.95 20.61 0.45
CA ALA A 172 -15.00 20.27 -0.60
C ALA A 172 -15.27 18.91 -1.25
N SER A 173 -15.64 17.91 -0.44
CA SER A 173 -15.98 16.57 -0.93
C SER A 173 -17.23 16.59 -1.80
N VAL A 174 -18.28 17.30 -1.37
CA VAL A 174 -19.52 17.44 -2.16
C VAL A 174 -19.25 18.21 -3.45
N LEU A 175 -18.43 19.25 -3.42
CA LEU A 175 -18.03 20.00 -4.62
C LEU A 175 -17.22 19.13 -5.60
N ALA A 176 -16.33 18.28 -5.12
CA ALA A 176 -15.57 17.33 -5.95
C ALA A 176 -16.53 16.34 -6.65
N VAL A 177 -17.48 15.77 -5.91
CA VAL A 177 -18.51 14.87 -6.46
C VAL A 177 -19.42 15.62 -7.44
N ALA A 178 -19.83 16.84 -7.12
CA ALA A 178 -20.67 17.67 -7.98
C ALA A 178 -19.97 18.00 -9.30
N LEU A 179 -18.67 18.33 -9.26
CA LEU A 179 -17.84 18.56 -10.44
C LEU A 179 -17.71 17.29 -11.30
N TYR A 180 -17.49 16.14 -10.67
CA TYR A 180 -17.42 14.84 -11.34
C TYR A 180 -18.75 14.50 -12.05
N LEU A 181 -19.88 14.73 -11.40
CA LEU A 181 -21.21 14.44 -11.97
C LEU A 181 -21.59 15.43 -13.07
N SER A 182 -21.27 16.72 -12.95
CA SER A 182 -21.67 17.77 -13.89
C SER A 182 -20.86 17.80 -15.18
N THR A 183 -19.60 17.41 -15.11
CA THR A 183 -18.66 17.44 -16.23
C THR A 183 -18.33 16.03 -16.73
N ALA A 184 -17.71 15.91 -17.90
CA ALA A 184 -17.10 14.67 -18.36
C ALA A 184 -15.69 14.47 -17.75
N PHE A 185 -15.47 15.06 -16.59
CA PHE A 185 -14.20 15.04 -15.87
C PHE A 185 -13.96 13.64 -15.27
N SER A 186 -12.84 13.04 -15.62
CA SER A 186 -12.35 11.81 -15.02
C SER A 186 -11.03 12.12 -14.34
N PHE A 187 -10.86 11.66 -13.11
CA PHE A 187 -9.55 11.79 -12.41
C PHE A 187 -8.42 11.15 -13.20
N ALA A 188 -8.69 10.05 -13.92
CA ALA A 188 -7.73 9.43 -14.83
C ALA A 188 -7.38 10.34 -16.02
N ALA A 189 -8.35 11.05 -16.58
CA ALA A 189 -8.09 12.00 -17.66
C ALA A 189 -7.30 13.23 -17.17
N LEU A 190 -7.45 13.62 -15.90
CA LEU A 190 -6.67 14.72 -15.32
C LEU A 190 -5.17 14.36 -15.23
N GLN A 191 -4.83 13.13 -14.84
CA GLN A 191 -3.45 12.67 -14.78
C GLN A 191 -2.75 12.74 -16.14
N VAL A 192 -3.47 12.49 -17.23
CA VAL A 192 -2.92 12.58 -18.60
C VAL A 192 -2.96 14.02 -19.14
N TRP A 193 -3.99 14.79 -18.83
CA TRP A 193 -4.20 16.15 -19.35
C TRP A 193 -3.38 17.21 -18.61
N ALA A 194 -3.23 17.09 -17.29
CA ALA A 194 -2.53 18.08 -16.48
C ALA A 194 -1.04 18.25 -16.86
N PRO A 195 -0.23 17.19 -17.04
CA PRO A 195 1.17 17.34 -17.46
C PRO A 195 1.33 18.02 -18.82
N THR A 196 0.42 17.77 -19.77
CA THR A 196 0.50 18.34 -21.12
C THR A 196 0.13 19.82 -21.17
N ARG A 197 -0.85 20.26 -20.36
CA ARG A 197 -1.28 21.66 -20.34
C ARG A 197 -0.48 22.53 -19.38
N PHE A 198 -0.02 21.94 -18.28
CA PHE A 198 0.81 22.62 -17.29
C PHE A 198 2.30 22.37 -17.45
N ALA A 199 2.74 21.82 -18.59
CA ALA A 199 4.15 21.59 -18.90
C ALA A 199 5.01 22.85 -18.70
N PHE A 200 4.47 24.04 -19.06
CA PHE A 200 5.15 25.33 -18.82
C PHE A 200 5.30 25.64 -17.32
N ALA A 201 4.28 25.40 -16.53
CA ALA A 201 4.33 25.64 -15.08
C ALA A 201 5.26 24.65 -14.38
N ILE A 202 5.28 23.39 -14.82
CA ILE A 202 6.19 22.36 -14.33
C ILE A 202 7.64 22.75 -14.69
N ALA A 203 7.90 23.16 -15.93
CA ALA A 203 9.23 23.62 -16.37
C ALA A 203 9.69 24.89 -15.61
N LEU A 204 8.78 25.80 -15.28
CA LEU A 204 9.07 26.98 -14.44
C LEU A 204 9.41 26.57 -13.01
N TRP A 205 8.68 25.60 -12.44
CA TRP A 205 8.93 25.08 -11.10
C TRP A 205 10.26 24.32 -11.03
N GLU A 206 10.60 23.51 -12.03
CA GLU A 206 11.89 22.84 -12.14
C GLU A 206 13.03 23.87 -12.24
N ARG A 207 12.90 24.87 -13.10
CA ARG A 207 13.91 25.97 -13.21
C ARG A 207 14.08 26.73 -11.89
N TRP A 208 12.98 26.94 -11.15
CA TRP A 208 13.02 27.59 -9.83
C TRP A 208 13.72 26.71 -8.80
N LYS A 209 13.48 25.41 -8.83
CA LYS A 209 14.15 24.40 -7.99
C LYS A 209 15.66 24.35 -8.30
N ASP A 210 16.03 24.26 -9.58
CA ASP A 210 17.41 24.30 -10.01
C ASP A 210 18.13 25.59 -9.58
N TRP A 211 17.44 26.72 -9.69
CA TRP A 211 17.96 27.99 -9.21
C TRP A 211 18.16 28.03 -7.69
N GLN A 212 17.25 27.48 -6.92
CA GLN A 212 17.41 27.34 -5.47
C GLN A 212 18.60 26.45 -5.11
N GLU A 213 18.76 25.31 -5.78
CA GLU A 213 19.89 24.39 -5.58
C GLU A 213 21.23 25.05 -5.98
N ALA A 214 21.27 25.76 -7.09
CA ALA A 214 22.44 26.53 -7.50
C ALA A 214 22.80 27.62 -6.48
N ARG A 215 21.78 28.27 -5.91
CA ARG A 215 21.98 29.32 -4.89
C ARG A 215 22.49 28.71 -3.57
N ALA A 216 21.99 27.52 -3.19
CA ALA A 216 22.47 26.77 -2.02
C ALA A 216 23.93 26.31 -2.21
N LYS A 217 24.27 25.77 -3.39
CA LYS A 217 25.65 25.38 -3.73
C LYS A 217 26.62 26.57 -3.68
N LYS A 218 26.21 27.73 -4.20
CA LYS A 218 27.02 28.97 -4.12
C LYS A 218 27.20 29.45 -2.68
N ARG A 219 26.18 29.32 -1.80
CA ARG A 219 26.32 29.66 -0.37
C ARG A 219 27.30 28.71 0.32
N MET A 220 27.19 27.41 0.07
CA MET A 220 28.08 26.40 0.62
C MET A 220 29.55 26.58 0.16
N GLN A 221 29.76 26.90 -1.12
CA GLN A 221 31.10 27.25 -1.65
C GLN A 221 31.70 28.49 -0.94
N ARG A 222 30.91 29.55 -0.77
CA ARG A 222 31.36 30.74 -0.04
C ARG A 222 31.66 30.48 1.43
N GLU A 223 30.93 29.56 2.09
CA GLU A 223 31.26 29.14 3.46
C GLU A 223 32.54 28.28 3.51
N LEU A 224 32.73 27.40 2.55
CA LEU A 224 33.96 26.62 2.42
C LEU A 224 35.18 27.52 2.14
N GLU A 225 35.02 28.55 1.28
CA GLU A 225 36.07 29.55 1.03
C GLU A 225 36.38 30.39 2.29
N LYS A 226 35.36 30.81 3.01
CA LYS A 226 35.54 31.52 4.33
C LYS A 226 36.22 30.61 5.34
N ARG A 227 35.90 29.32 5.41
CA ARG A 227 36.60 28.37 6.31
C ARG A 227 38.04 28.10 5.88
N ARG A 228 38.34 28.14 4.55
CA ARG A 228 39.73 28.01 4.04
C ARG A 228 40.53 29.28 4.24
N ALA A 229 39.89 30.45 4.25
CA ALA A 229 40.53 31.76 4.47
C ALA A 229 40.72 32.10 5.98
N ALA A 230 40.08 31.31 6.89
CA ALA A 230 40.31 31.50 8.33
C ALA A 230 41.74 31.07 8.69
N PRO A 231 42.54 31.91 9.42
CA PRO A 231 43.90 31.52 9.78
C PRO A 231 43.87 30.29 10.66
N LYS A 232 44.71 29.28 10.29
CA LYS A 232 44.87 28.07 11.09
C LYS A 232 45.36 28.46 12.46
N PRO A 233 44.77 27.93 13.58
CA PRO A 233 45.30 28.18 14.92
C PRO A 233 46.71 27.63 14.98
N VAL A 234 47.65 28.53 15.23
CA VAL A 234 49.07 28.18 15.50
C VAL A 234 49.11 27.63 16.93
N ILE A 235 49.37 26.35 17.04
CA ILE A 235 49.65 25.71 18.34
C ILE A 235 51.06 26.12 18.72
N THR A 236 51.20 27.18 19.53
CA THR A 236 52.46 27.57 20.14
C THR A 236 52.55 26.79 21.45
N THR A 237 53.35 25.73 21.43
CA THR A 237 53.77 25.05 22.65
C THR A 237 54.82 25.90 23.35
N GLN A 238 54.37 26.86 24.16
CA GLN A 238 55.24 27.50 25.12
C GLN A 238 55.15 26.77 26.46
N MET A 239 56.18 26.06 26.81
CA MET A 239 56.47 25.60 28.17
C MET A 239 56.66 26.82 29.08
N VAL A 240 55.72 27.02 30.01
CA VAL A 240 55.90 28.04 31.11
C VAL A 240 56.66 27.31 32.23
N PRO A 241 57.79 27.90 32.69
CA PRO A 241 58.49 27.36 33.84
C PRO A 241 57.74 27.63 35.13
N ALA A 242 57.81 26.66 36.06
CA ALA A 242 57.17 26.70 37.35
C ALA A 242 57.70 27.88 38.20
N ARG A 243 56.76 28.66 38.77
CA ARG A 243 57.09 29.67 39.79
C ARG A 243 56.99 29.05 41.19
N PRO A 244 57.84 29.47 42.12
CA PRO A 244 57.90 28.91 43.47
C PRO A 244 56.78 29.44 44.38
N ALA A 245 56.45 28.63 45.38
CA ALA A 245 55.42 28.89 46.40
C ALA A 245 55.81 30.08 47.33
N ILE A 246 54.78 30.91 47.64
CA ILE A 246 54.82 31.98 48.61
C ILE A 246 53.97 31.58 49.82
N PRO A 247 54.45 31.78 51.09
CA PRO A 247 53.80 31.32 52.30
C PRO A 247 52.64 32.22 52.77
N PRO A 248 51.73 31.72 53.64
CA PRO A 248 50.48 32.43 53.98
C PRO A 248 50.69 33.61 54.94
N GLY A 249 50.24 34.77 54.52
CA GLY A 249 50.19 35.97 55.33
C GLY A 249 48.77 36.28 55.78
N GLN A 250 48.65 36.60 57.05
CA GLN A 250 47.45 36.99 57.78
C GLN A 250 46.81 38.26 57.15
N SER A 251 45.47 38.32 57.08
CA SER A 251 44.73 39.58 56.92
C SER A 251 43.52 39.64 57.87
N GLN A 252 43.54 40.71 58.60
CA GLN A 252 42.59 41.07 59.68
C GLN A 252 41.21 41.29 59.21
N VAL A 253 40.28 40.87 60.08
CA VAL A 253 38.85 41.16 60.06
C VAL A 253 38.61 42.59 60.53
N ARG A 254 37.86 43.37 59.79
CA ARG A 254 37.28 44.63 60.20
C ARG A 254 35.78 44.57 60.33
N ASN A 255 35.28 44.48 61.57
CA ASN A 255 33.89 44.54 61.96
C ASN A 255 33.28 45.87 61.59
N LEU A 256 32.10 45.84 60.94
CA LEU A 256 31.14 47.02 61.05
C LEU A 256 29.79 46.40 61.43
N GLU A 257 29.29 46.88 62.59
CA GLU A 257 27.97 46.55 63.12
C GLU A 257 26.81 47.17 62.31
N PRO A 258 25.68 46.51 62.13
CA PRO A 258 24.46 47.18 61.68
C PRO A 258 23.50 47.51 62.82
N VAL A 259 22.88 48.64 62.69
CA VAL A 259 21.84 49.22 63.56
C VAL A 259 20.57 48.37 63.39
N ARG A 260 20.01 47.97 64.55
CA ARG A 260 18.72 47.22 64.61
C ARG A 260 17.56 48.27 64.66
N THR A 261 16.59 48.10 63.75
CA THR A 261 15.22 48.52 63.86
C THR A 261 14.27 47.35 63.96
N GLY A 262 13.51 47.29 65.02
CA GLY A 262 12.71 46.08 65.39
C GLY A 262 11.35 46.03 64.72
N ILE A 263 11.28 45.12 63.73
CA ILE A 263 9.99 44.53 63.23
C ILE A 263 10.26 43.11 62.74
N GLU A 264 11.12 42.31 63.33
CA GLU A 264 11.44 40.94 62.84
C GLU A 264 11.30 39.87 63.94
N ARG A 265 10.21 39.85 64.69
CA ARG A 265 10.03 38.78 65.69
C ARG A 265 8.89 37.80 65.40
N THR A 266 8.14 37.96 64.30
CA THR A 266 6.96 37.11 64.08
C THR A 266 7.11 36.19 62.84
N PHE A 267 8.15 36.27 62.06
CA PHE A 267 8.33 35.39 60.88
C PHE A 267 9.49 34.37 60.98
N ALA A 268 10.21 34.32 62.09
CA ALA A 268 11.35 33.43 62.24
C ALA A 268 10.98 32.00 62.69
N GLU A 269 9.84 31.82 63.39
CA GLU A 269 9.43 30.48 63.85
C GLU A 269 8.69 29.67 62.83
N GLU A 270 8.01 30.26 61.84
CA GLU A 270 7.30 29.55 60.77
C GLU A 270 8.25 29.04 59.63
N ASN A 271 9.39 29.70 59.42
CA ASN A 271 10.37 29.29 58.42
C ASN A 271 11.33 28.17 58.88
N GLN A 272 11.51 27.95 60.18
CA GLN A 272 12.31 26.83 60.67
C GLN A 272 11.58 25.50 60.61
N ALA A 273 10.21 25.49 60.70
CA ALA A 273 9.41 24.31 60.54
C ALA A 273 9.25 23.87 59.05
N GLN A 274 9.35 24.80 58.11
CA GLN A 274 9.33 24.48 56.67
C GLN A 274 10.69 24.11 56.07
N GLN A 275 11.80 24.61 56.59
CA GLN A 275 13.13 24.18 56.11
C GLN A 275 13.55 22.79 56.60
N SER A 276 13.07 22.34 57.76
CA SER A 276 13.29 20.95 58.25
C SER A 276 12.49 19.88 57.48
N ALA A 277 11.49 20.27 56.69
CA ALA A 277 10.67 19.33 55.88
C ALA A 277 11.16 19.25 54.42
N VAL A 278 12.07 20.11 53.95
CA VAL A 278 12.57 20.13 52.56
C VAL A 278 13.87 19.32 52.40
N ASP A 279 14.62 19.11 53.46
CA ASP A 279 15.89 18.32 53.41
C ASP A 279 15.69 16.81 53.61
N ALA A 280 14.44 16.29 53.68
CA ALA A 280 14.15 14.87 53.70
C ALA A 280 13.59 14.35 52.38
N ARG A 281 14.05 14.90 51.23
CA ARG A 281 13.93 14.13 49.95
C ARG A 281 14.96 13.01 50.01
N PRO A 282 14.53 11.73 49.90
CA PRO A 282 15.53 10.66 49.77
C PRO A 282 16.33 10.97 48.50
N GLN A 283 17.63 11.17 48.65
CA GLN A 283 18.54 11.15 47.51
C GLN A 283 18.25 9.89 46.74
N PRO A 284 18.04 9.97 45.43
CA PRO A 284 17.85 8.75 44.65
C PRO A 284 19.11 7.91 44.85
N GLN A 285 18.94 6.79 45.58
CA GLN A 285 19.98 5.76 45.65
C GLN A 285 20.32 5.42 44.20
N ALA A 286 21.57 5.60 43.81
CA ALA A 286 22.06 5.18 42.51
C ALA A 286 21.87 3.67 42.43
N ILE A 287 20.75 3.24 41.85
CA ILE A 287 20.48 1.84 41.57
C ILE A 287 21.48 1.45 40.48
N SER A 288 22.49 0.65 40.82
CA SER A 288 23.37 0.07 39.83
C SER A 288 22.49 -0.81 38.92
N PRO A 289 22.54 -0.61 37.57
CA PRO A 289 21.68 -1.36 36.69
C PRO A 289 21.99 -2.86 36.78
N GLU A 290 20.95 -3.66 36.90
CA GLU A 290 21.05 -5.11 36.93
C GLU A 290 21.33 -5.64 35.52
N VAL A 291 22.42 -6.40 35.35
CA VAL A 291 22.73 -7.10 34.09
C VAL A 291 22.09 -8.49 34.16
N THR A 292 21.12 -8.75 33.29
CA THR A 292 20.46 -10.06 33.23
C THR A 292 21.29 -11.05 32.41
N GLU A 293 21.22 -12.34 32.77
CA GLU A 293 21.79 -13.40 31.96
C GLU A 293 21.03 -13.57 30.62
N ARG A 294 21.75 -13.93 29.57
CA ARG A 294 21.13 -14.22 28.26
C ARG A 294 20.28 -15.49 28.34
N ALA A 295 19.16 -15.48 27.62
CA ALA A 295 18.23 -16.61 27.61
C ALA A 295 18.80 -17.87 26.93
N ASP A 296 19.78 -17.74 26.04
CA ASP A 296 20.45 -18.84 25.33
C ASP A 296 21.66 -19.40 26.05
N SER A 297 22.12 -18.78 27.14
CA SER A 297 23.26 -19.28 27.93
C SER A 297 23.01 -20.66 28.58
N ALA A 298 21.74 -21.00 28.81
CA ALA A 298 21.33 -22.26 29.46
C ALA A 298 20.96 -23.40 28.48
N GLN A 299 20.83 -23.12 27.19
CA GLN A 299 20.33 -24.09 26.20
C GLN A 299 21.51 -24.71 25.42
N LYS A 300 21.92 -25.90 25.81
CA LYS A 300 22.80 -26.73 24.95
C LYS A 300 21.92 -27.35 23.84
N PRO A 301 22.28 -27.15 22.56
CA PRO A 301 21.52 -27.74 21.46
C PRO A 301 21.51 -29.26 21.58
N LYS A 302 20.34 -29.87 21.42
CA LYS A 302 20.18 -31.33 21.40
C LYS A 302 20.43 -31.81 19.98
N THR A 303 21.33 -32.74 19.80
CA THR A 303 21.60 -33.36 18.50
C THR A 303 20.33 -34.05 17.99
N THR A 304 19.83 -33.64 16.83
CA THR A 304 18.68 -34.25 16.20
C THR A 304 19.10 -35.57 15.56
N LEU A 305 18.51 -36.67 16.00
CA LEU A 305 18.68 -37.96 15.34
C LEU A 305 17.89 -37.95 14.04
N PRO A 306 18.43 -38.47 12.92
CA PRO A 306 17.68 -38.56 11.68
C PRO A 306 16.47 -39.45 11.89
N ARG A 307 15.29 -38.92 11.69
CA ARG A 307 14.03 -39.70 11.74
C ARG A 307 13.75 -40.26 10.36
N ILE A 308 13.47 -41.57 10.32
CA ILE A 308 12.90 -42.19 9.12
C ILE A 308 11.51 -41.61 8.99
N ALA A 309 11.24 -40.88 7.91
CA ALA A 309 9.91 -40.36 7.62
C ALA A 309 9.10 -41.43 6.90
N ALA A 310 7.77 -41.36 7.00
CA ALA A 310 6.87 -42.20 6.23
C ALA A 310 7.11 -41.97 4.72
N GLY A 311 7.03 -42.97 3.89
CA GLY A 311 7.22 -42.86 2.42
C GLY A 311 8.62 -43.23 1.92
N GLY A 312 9.53 -43.71 2.79
CA GLY A 312 10.86 -44.16 2.36
C GLY A 312 11.94 -43.10 2.31
N PHE A 313 11.57 -41.82 2.42
CA PHE A 313 12.51 -40.69 2.47
C PHE A 313 13.11 -40.52 3.87
N LYS A 314 14.38 -40.14 3.93
CA LYS A 314 15.06 -39.75 5.18
C LYS A 314 15.26 -38.24 5.23
N LEU A 315 15.02 -37.65 6.40
CA LEU A 315 15.33 -36.24 6.62
C LEU A 315 16.83 -36.01 6.71
N PRO A 316 17.35 -34.87 6.23
CA PRO A 316 18.77 -34.56 6.28
C PRO A 316 19.27 -34.44 7.73
N PRO A 317 20.49 -34.97 8.04
CA PRO A 317 21.05 -34.83 9.35
C PRO A 317 21.56 -33.40 9.59
N SER A 318 21.41 -32.89 10.80
CA SER A 318 21.91 -31.57 11.19
C SER A 318 23.43 -31.39 11.04
N SER A 319 24.18 -32.50 10.93
CA SER A 319 25.62 -32.46 10.68
C SER A 319 26.03 -31.85 9.33
N LEU A 320 25.09 -31.72 8.37
CA LEU A 320 25.31 -31.02 7.09
C LEU A 320 25.40 -29.50 7.27
N LEU A 321 24.96 -28.99 8.41
CA LEU A 321 24.97 -27.57 8.74
C LEU A 321 26.17 -27.25 9.65
N HIS A 322 26.65 -26.04 9.52
CA HIS A 322 27.75 -25.50 10.32
C HIS A 322 27.42 -25.55 11.82
N ARG A 323 28.39 -25.94 12.62
CA ARG A 323 28.25 -25.94 14.07
C ARG A 323 28.37 -24.51 14.59
N PRO A 324 27.49 -24.07 15.50
CA PRO A 324 27.59 -22.72 16.06
C PRO A 324 28.96 -22.52 16.72
N ASP A 325 29.50 -21.34 16.59
CA ASP A 325 30.70 -20.91 17.29
C ASP A 325 30.45 -20.81 18.80
N GLU A 326 31.50 -20.75 19.61
CA GLU A 326 31.34 -20.52 21.05
C GLU A 326 30.76 -19.14 21.29
N GLN A 327 29.83 -19.05 22.24
CA GLN A 327 29.20 -17.78 22.62
C GLN A 327 30.24 -16.84 23.21
N GLN A 328 30.18 -15.58 22.78
CA GLN A 328 31.06 -14.55 23.32
C GLN A 328 30.74 -14.24 24.78
N ALA A 329 31.77 -14.12 25.61
CA ALA A 329 31.63 -13.70 26.99
C ALA A 329 31.15 -12.26 27.07
N ILE A 330 30.14 -12.00 27.90
CA ILE A 330 29.58 -10.67 28.11
C ILE A 330 30.49 -9.93 29.11
N ASP A 331 31.04 -8.79 28.69
CA ASP A 331 31.71 -7.86 29.59
C ASP A 331 30.67 -6.97 30.29
N ALA A 332 30.28 -7.36 31.51
CA ALA A 332 29.28 -6.63 32.29
C ALA A 332 29.72 -5.20 32.65
N ASP A 333 31.03 -4.97 32.79
CA ASP A 333 31.56 -3.66 33.16
C ASP A 333 31.57 -2.69 31.97
N GLU A 334 31.82 -3.19 30.76
CA GLU A 334 31.63 -2.41 29.52
C GLU A 334 30.17 -2.00 29.36
N LEU A 335 29.23 -2.90 29.58
CA LEU A 335 27.81 -2.60 29.49
C LEU A 335 27.34 -1.57 30.51
N LYS A 336 27.83 -1.63 31.75
CA LYS A 336 27.59 -0.61 32.78
C LYS A 336 28.14 0.76 32.39
N LEU A 337 29.36 0.79 31.80
CA LEU A 337 29.93 2.04 31.29
C LEU A 337 29.07 2.64 30.17
N LEU A 338 28.62 1.84 29.22
CA LEU A 338 27.68 2.30 28.18
C LEU A 338 26.38 2.84 28.77
N ALA A 339 25.85 2.21 29.82
CA ALA A 339 24.67 2.69 30.53
C ALA A 339 24.89 4.07 31.18
N GLN A 340 26.06 4.31 31.73
CA GLN A 340 26.43 5.63 32.27
C GLN A 340 26.52 6.69 31.18
N VAL A 341 27.16 6.35 30.03
CA VAL A 341 27.23 7.25 28.87
C VAL A 341 25.85 7.60 28.37
N LEU A 342 24.96 6.60 28.24
CA LEU A 342 23.56 6.83 27.83
C LEU A 342 22.82 7.75 28.78
N THR A 343 22.90 7.50 30.09
CA THR A 343 22.23 8.32 31.11
C THR A 343 22.79 9.73 31.11
N GLY A 344 24.10 9.90 30.98
CA GLY A 344 24.75 11.20 30.89
C GLY A 344 24.33 11.98 29.68
N LYS A 345 24.23 11.33 28.51
CA LYS A 345 23.79 11.99 27.28
C LYS A 345 22.32 12.44 27.36
N TYR A 346 21.44 11.66 27.91
CA TYR A 346 20.06 12.09 28.13
C TYR A 346 19.98 13.28 29.08
N ALA A 347 20.79 13.27 30.14
CA ALA A 347 20.84 14.39 31.10
C ALA A 347 21.33 15.70 30.45
N GLU A 348 22.30 15.67 29.51
CA GLU A 348 22.76 16.83 28.74
C GLU A 348 21.62 17.50 27.94
N PHE A 349 20.61 16.70 27.50
CA PHE A 349 19.42 17.21 26.81
C PHE A 349 18.21 17.36 27.72
N GLU A 350 18.43 17.51 29.03
CA GLU A 350 17.38 17.67 30.06
C GLU A 350 16.34 16.51 30.06
N VAL A 351 16.72 15.32 29.63
CA VAL A 351 15.92 14.11 29.74
C VAL A 351 16.46 13.29 30.92
N HIS A 352 15.85 13.51 32.10
CA HIS A 352 16.27 12.81 33.32
C HIS A 352 15.61 11.44 33.44
N GLY A 353 16.34 10.48 33.95
CA GLY A 353 15.91 9.10 34.12
C GLY A 353 17.07 8.18 34.49
N GLN A 354 16.75 6.92 34.67
CA GLN A 354 17.75 5.91 35.07
C GLN A 354 17.61 4.64 34.22
N ILE A 355 18.74 3.97 33.96
CA ILE A 355 18.73 2.65 33.37
C ILE A 355 18.53 1.65 34.50
N THR A 356 17.40 0.92 34.47
CA THR A 356 17.00 -0.02 35.52
C THR A 356 17.54 -1.41 35.25
N GLN A 357 17.60 -1.84 33.99
CA GLN A 357 17.99 -3.18 33.59
C GLN A 357 18.76 -3.16 32.27
N ILE A 358 19.74 -4.04 32.12
CA ILE A 358 20.49 -4.25 30.90
C ILE A 358 20.25 -5.69 30.47
N ASN A 359 19.71 -5.86 29.27
CA ASN A 359 19.43 -7.18 28.68
C ASN A 359 20.37 -7.39 27.49
N PRO A 360 21.49 -8.09 27.66
CA PRO A 360 22.40 -8.40 26.58
C PRO A 360 21.79 -9.44 25.62
N GLY A 361 21.99 -9.25 24.33
CA GLY A 361 21.56 -10.17 23.27
C GLY A 361 22.69 -10.53 22.32
N PRO A 362 22.43 -11.38 21.30
CA PRO A 362 23.47 -11.84 20.38
C PRO A 362 23.96 -10.76 19.42
N VAL A 363 23.09 -9.82 19.03
CA VAL A 363 23.39 -8.78 18.04
C VAL A 363 23.23 -7.38 18.62
N VAL A 364 22.27 -7.20 19.52
CA VAL A 364 21.98 -5.93 20.18
C VAL A 364 21.84 -6.13 21.68
N THR A 365 22.24 -5.13 22.46
CA THR A 365 21.97 -5.05 23.90
C THR A 365 20.87 -4.04 24.15
N THR A 366 19.86 -4.42 24.94
CA THR A 366 18.70 -3.57 25.28
C THR A 366 18.90 -2.95 26.65
N PHE A 367 18.98 -1.62 26.70
CA PHE A 367 19.01 -0.82 27.93
C PHE A 367 17.60 -0.35 28.27
N GLU A 368 17.06 -0.78 29.42
CA GLU A 368 15.75 -0.35 29.88
C GLU A 368 15.85 0.98 30.62
N PHE A 369 15.53 2.06 29.92
CA PHE A 369 15.55 3.41 30.48
C PHE A 369 14.19 3.76 31.08
N LYS A 370 14.16 4.14 32.35
CA LYS A 370 12.99 4.63 33.09
C LYS A 370 13.07 6.17 33.15
N PRO A 371 12.29 6.88 32.33
CA PRO A 371 12.27 8.34 32.38
C PRO A 371 11.58 8.80 33.66
N GLU A 372 11.92 10.02 34.12
CA GLU A 372 11.20 10.70 35.18
C GLU A 372 9.78 11.11 34.76
N ALA A 373 8.93 11.38 35.75
CA ALA A 373 7.56 11.80 35.52
C ALA A 373 7.49 13.11 34.72
N GLY A 374 6.64 13.17 33.70
CA GLY A 374 6.45 14.35 32.84
C GLY A 374 7.26 14.35 31.54
N ILE A 375 8.21 13.44 31.36
CA ILE A 375 8.98 13.31 30.11
C ILE A 375 8.16 12.59 29.05
N LYS A 376 7.93 13.24 27.91
CA LYS A 376 7.20 12.65 26.76
C LYS A 376 8.10 11.66 26.03
N TYR A 377 7.50 10.52 25.58
CA TYR A 377 8.20 9.50 24.79
C TYR A 377 8.86 10.07 23.52
N SER A 378 8.20 11.01 22.83
CA SER A 378 8.76 11.66 21.65
C SER A 378 10.06 12.45 21.94
N ARG A 379 10.23 13.00 23.17
CA ARG A 379 11.49 13.68 23.53
C ARG A 379 12.66 12.70 23.62
N ILE A 380 12.40 11.46 24.04
CA ILE A 380 13.39 10.39 24.10
C ILE A 380 13.76 9.91 22.67
N THR A 381 12.75 9.66 21.83
CA THR A 381 12.97 9.13 20.46
C THR A 381 13.60 10.16 19.52
N ASN A 382 13.41 11.45 19.74
CA ASN A 382 14.02 12.48 18.89
C ASN A 382 15.53 12.61 19.09
N LEU A 383 16.07 12.06 20.16
CA LEU A 383 17.52 12.08 20.47
C LEU A 383 18.26 10.87 19.90
N THR A 384 17.62 10.04 19.06
CA THR A 384 18.22 8.82 18.51
C THR A 384 19.52 9.10 17.77
N ASP A 385 19.57 10.14 16.93
CA ASP A 385 20.75 10.49 16.14
C ASP A 385 21.90 11.00 17.02
N ASP A 386 21.59 11.76 18.07
CA ASP A 386 22.59 12.25 19.04
C ASP A 386 23.16 11.11 19.86
N LEU A 387 22.34 10.10 20.20
CA LEU A 387 22.80 8.88 20.87
C LEU A 387 23.66 8.01 19.96
N CYS A 388 23.31 7.89 18.68
CA CYS A 388 24.13 7.17 17.69
C CYS A 388 25.53 7.79 17.62
N LEU A 389 25.62 9.12 17.61
CA LEU A 389 26.88 9.83 17.60
C LEU A 389 27.69 9.58 18.89
N ALA A 390 27.03 9.68 20.04
CA ALA A 390 27.69 9.52 21.36
C ALA A 390 28.23 8.11 21.59
N LEU A 391 27.46 7.10 21.18
CA LEU A 391 27.81 5.68 21.35
C LEU A 391 28.62 5.12 20.17
N LYS A 392 28.89 5.94 19.15
CA LYS A 392 29.53 5.53 17.88
C LYS A 392 28.82 4.33 17.24
N ALA A 393 27.48 4.28 17.38
CA ALA A 393 26.64 3.22 16.84
C ALA A 393 26.12 3.61 15.45
N GLU A 394 26.00 2.63 14.55
CA GLU A 394 25.45 2.81 13.21
C GLU A 394 23.97 3.22 13.25
N SER A 395 23.22 2.60 14.16
CA SER A 395 21.80 2.87 14.36
C SER A 395 21.35 2.38 15.73
N ILE A 396 20.37 3.04 16.33
CA ILE A 396 19.77 2.68 17.62
C ILE A 396 18.25 2.62 17.41
N LEU A 397 17.62 1.54 17.88
CA LEU A 397 16.17 1.42 17.87
C LEU A 397 15.63 1.66 19.28
N ILE A 398 14.64 2.56 19.40
CA ILE A 398 14.01 2.91 20.67
C ILE A 398 12.56 2.46 20.66
N GLU A 399 12.19 1.56 21.58
CA GLU A 399 10.86 0.97 21.67
C GLU A 399 10.28 1.07 23.08
N ARG A 400 8.94 1.04 23.18
CA ARG A 400 8.25 0.92 24.47
C ARG A 400 8.28 -0.54 24.95
N MET A 401 8.71 -0.77 26.19
CA MET A 401 8.67 -2.10 26.78
C MET A 401 7.23 -2.50 27.15
N ALA A 402 6.79 -3.68 26.71
CA ALA A 402 5.44 -4.16 26.99
C ALA A 402 5.25 -4.43 28.48
N GLY A 403 4.15 -3.89 29.05
CA GLY A 403 3.82 -4.08 30.45
C GLY A 403 4.72 -3.37 31.46
N LYS A 404 5.68 -2.56 30.98
CA LYS A 404 6.60 -1.77 31.83
C LYS A 404 6.46 -0.29 31.54
N SER A 405 6.82 0.56 32.51
CA SER A 405 6.92 2.01 32.34
C SER A 405 8.30 2.46 31.82
N THR A 406 9.06 1.54 31.24
CA THR A 406 10.40 1.76 30.71
C THR A 406 10.41 1.80 29.19
N VAL A 407 11.45 2.41 28.66
CA VAL A 407 11.74 2.47 27.22
C VAL A 407 12.98 1.62 26.97
N GLY A 408 12.90 0.69 26.03
CA GLY A 408 14.04 -0.14 25.61
C GLY A 408 14.85 0.61 24.56
N ILE A 409 16.12 0.83 24.84
CA ILE A 409 17.10 1.41 23.92
C ILE A 409 17.99 0.29 23.44
N GLN A 410 17.85 -0.09 22.18
CA GLN A 410 18.56 -1.22 21.58
C GLN A 410 19.81 -0.70 20.89
N VAL A 411 20.96 -0.97 21.48
CA VAL A 411 22.30 -0.56 21.00
C VAL A 411 22.99 -1.76 20.37
N PRO A 412 23.55 -1.64 19.16
CA PRO A 412 24.30 -2.71 18.53
C PRO A 412 25.54 -3.11 19.35
N ASN A 413 25.78 -4.41 19.46
CA ASN A 413 27.01 -4.92 20.03
C ASN A 413 28.20 -4.55 19.12
N ARG A 414 29.38 -4.34 19.69
CA ARG A 414 30.60 -4.10 18.91
C ARG A 414 30.97 -5.32 18.07
N GLU A 415 30.89 -6.48 18.65
CA GLU A 415 31.00 -7.76 17.97
C GLU A 415 29.64 -8.42 17.95
N ARG A 416 29.15 -8.71 16.73
CA ARG A 416 27.81 -9.26 16.51
C ARG A 416 27.95 -10.75 16.22
N GLU A 417 27.23 -11.58 16.96
CA GLU A 417 27.20 -13.02 16.75
C GLU A 417 26.46 -13.37 15.47
N ILE A 418 26.95 -14.40 14.76
CA ILE A 418 26.25 -15.00 13.63
C ILE A 418 25.29 -16.05 14.19
N ILE A 419 24.00 -15.92 13.84
CA ILE A 419 23.00 -16.88 14.26
C ILE A 419 22.94 -17.98 13.21
N TRP A 420 23.48 -19.15 13.51
CA TRP A 420 23.52 -20.26 12.59
C TRP A 420 22.17 -20.99 12.50
N LEU A 421 21.79 -21.46 11.30
CA LEU A 421 20.54 -22.18 11.08
C LEU A 421 20.49 -23.48 11.90
N ARG A 422 21.62 -24.18 12.05
CA ARG A 422 21.71 -25.41 12.81
C ARG A 422 21.19 -25.30 14.24
N GLU A 423 21.53 -24.23 14.93
CA GLU A 423 21.08 -23.98 16.29
C GLU A 423 19.57 -23.88 16.39
N ASN A 424 18.95 -23.23 15.40
CA ASN A 424 17.50 -23.09 15.33
C ASN A 424 16.80 -24.43 15.01
N ILE A 425 17.35 -25.25 14.13
CA ILE A 425 16.79 -26.55 13.75
C ILE A 425 16.92 -27.59 14.88
N GLU A 426 18.01 -27.54 15.64
CA GLU A 426 18.21 -28.43 16.79
C GLU A 426 17.49 -27.99 18.07
N SER A 427 16.77 -26.85 18.03
CA SER A 427 16.04 -26.32 19.18
C SER A 427 14.80 -27.14 19.55
N THR A 428 14.42 -27.05 20.82
CA THR A 428 13.22 -27.72 21.33
C THR A 428 11.94 -27.19 20.71
N GLU A 429 11.91 -25.90 20.36
CA GLU A 429 10.80 -25.21 19.71
C GLU A 429 10.58 -25.74 18.30
N PHE A 430 11.66 -25.91 17.53
CA PHE A 430 11.57 -26.43 16.16
C PHE A 430 11.24 -27.93 16.13
N ILE A 431 11.95 -28.74 16.92
CA ILE A 431 11.75 -30.21 16.96
C ILE A 431 10.37 -30.56 17.52
N GLY A 432 9.94 -29.89 18.60
CA GLY A 432 8.68 -30.14 19.27
C GLY A 432 7.43 -29.71 18.47
N SER A 433 7.59 -28.84 17.48
CA SER A 433 6.49 -28.46 16.60
C SER A 433 5.99 -29.63 15.76
N LYS A 434 4.67 -29.87 15.76
CA LYS A 434 4.02 -30.92 14.94
C LYS A 434 3.81 -30.52 13.49
N SER A 435 3.81 -29.22 13.20
CA SER A 435 3.56 -28.71 11.84
C SER A 435 4.72 -29.04 10.90
N LYS A 436 4.38 -29.47 9.69
CA LYS A 436 5.34 -29.70 8.59
C LYS A 436 5.86 -28.39 7.98
N LEU A 437 5.16 -27.28 8.24
CA LEU A 437 5.44 -25.95 7.72
C LEU A 437 6.07 -25.03 8.79
N THR A 438 6.78 -25.62 9.78
CA THR A 438 7.50 -24.85 10.79
C THR A 438 8.73 -24.22 10.18
N LEU A 439 8.83 -22.88 10.30
CA LEU A 439 9.94 -22.06 9.83
C LEU A 439 10.81 -21.62 11.00
N ALA A 440 12.10 -21.73 10.87
CA ALA A 440 13.08 -21.15 11.79
C ALA A 440 13.25 -19.66 11.45
N LEU A 441 12.76 -18.76 12.29
CA LEU A 441 12.87 -17.31 12.06
C LEU A 441 14.16 -16.72 12.63
N GLY A 442 14.82 -17.41 13.57
CA GLY A 442 16.06 -17.00 14.19
C GLY A 442 15.93 -16.72 15.68
N LYS A 443 16.62 -15.69 16.18
CA LYS A 443 16.62 -15.32 17.59
C LYS A 443 15.99 -13.94 17.82
N ASP A 444 15.35 -13.75 18.98
CA ASP A 444 14.92 -12.45 19.46
C ASP A 444 16.10 -11.65 20.04
N ILE A 445 15.81 -10.41 20.46
CA ILE A 445 16.81 -9.50 21.06
C ILE A 445 17.40 -10.04 22.37
N ASN A 446 16.81 -11.04 23.00
CA ASN A 446 17.28 -11.66 24.24
C ASN A 446 18.00 -12.99 23.99
N GLY A 447 18.12 -13.43 22.74
CA GLY A 447 18.74 -14.71 22.34
C GLY A 447 17.78 -15.90 22.31
N ARG A 448 16.48 -15.73 22.54
CA ARG A 448 15.50 -16.82 22.46
C ARG A 448 15.23 -17.21 21.02
N ILE A 449 15.21 -18.51 20.75
CA ILE A 449 14.87 -19.02 19.42
C ILE A 449 13.39 -18.80 19.14
N VAL A 450 13.10 -18.26 17.97
CA VAL A 450 11.75 -17.99 17.51
C VAL A 450 11.47 -18.81 16.25
N THR A 451 10.40 -19.57 16.31
CA THR A 451 9.87 -20.34 15.17
C THR A 451 8.46 -19.84 14.85
N ALA A 452 8.06 -20.01 13.61
CA ALA A 452 6.69 -19.71 13.19
C ALA A 452 6.14 -20.86 12.36
N ASP A 453 4.83 -21.06 12.44
CA ASP A 453 4.13 -22.05 11.64
C ASP A 453 3.40 -21.36 10.49
N LEU A 454 3.74 -21.69 9.25
CA LEU A 454 3.13 -21.12 8.06
C LEU A 454 1.64 -21.50 7.95
N ASN A 455 1.21 -22.62 8.52
CA ASN A 455 -0.21 -22.97 8.63
C ASN A 455 -0.97 -22.01 9.58
N GLY A 456 -0.31 -21.58 10.66
CA GLY A 456 -0.83 -20.59 11.60
C GLY A 456 -0.86 -19.16 11.03
N MET A 457 0.15 -18.80 10.21
CA MET A 457 0.25 -17.54 9.46
C MET A 457 0.17 -17.84 7.96
N PRO A 458 -1.01 -18.02 7.37
CA PRO A 458 -1.19 -18.72 6.09
C PRO A 458 -0.37 -18.13 4.93
N HIS A 459 -0.08 -16.86 4.97
CA HIS A 459 0.68 -16.13 3.96
C HIS A 459 1.61 -15.14 4.63
N LEU A 460 2.80 -14.98 4.05
CA LEU A 460 3.85 -14.14 4.58
C LEU A 460 4.35 -13.15 3.53
N LEU A 461 4.40 -11.88 3.90
CA LEU A 461 5.00 -10.82 3.10
C LEU A 461 6.37 -10.47 3.66
N ILE A 462 7.39 -10.44 2.81
CA ILE A 462 8.78 -10.13 3.17
C ILE A 462 9.27 -8.96 2.31
N ALA A 463 9.83 -7.93 2.92
CA ALA A 463 10.46 -6.87 2.14
C ALA A 463 11.75 -6.37 2.79
N GLY A 464 12.62 -5.75 1.97
CA GLY A 464 13.88 -5.18 2.44
C GLY A 464 14.81 -4.79 1.30
N SER A 465 15.73 -3.87 1.55
CA SER A 465 16.71 -3.43 0.55
C SER A 465 17.71 -4.52 0.19
N THR A 466 18.38 -4.38 -0.95
CA THR A 466 19.45 -5.30 -1.36
C THR A 466 20.54 -5.38 -0.29
N GLY A 467 20.98 -6.60 0.02
CA GLY A 467 21.99 -6.85 1.06
C GLY A 467 21.50 -6.76 2.51
N ALA A 468 20.19 -6.51 2.74
CA ALA A 468 19.62 -6.45 4.09
C ALA A 468 19.49 -7.83 4.77
N GLY A 469 19.57 -8.94 4.01
CA GLY A 469 19.45 -10.30 4.51
C GLY A 469 18.16 -11.02 4.09
N LYS A 470 17.33 -10.41 3.21
CA LYS A 470 16.08 -10.99 2.71
C LYS A 470 16.28 -12.39 2.11
N SER A 471 17.16 -12.52 1.13
CA SER A 471 17.40 -13.79 0.42
C SER A 471 17.96 -14.88 1.33
N VAL A 472 18.83 -14.50 2.27
CA VAL A 472 19.35 -15.43 3.27
C VAL A 472 18.24 -15.99 4.16
N ALA A 473 17.30 -15.13 4.59
CA ALA A 473 16.15 -15.58 5.37
C ALA A 473 15.19 -16.47 4.57
N ILE A 474 14.96 -16.17 3.28
CA ILE A 474 14.17 -17.04 2.40
C ILE A 474 14.84 -18.41 2.28
N ASN A 475 16.15 -18.45 2.07
CA ASN A 475 16.92 -19.69 2.05
C ASN A 475 16.78 -20.45 3.38
N ALA A 476 16.88 -19.78 4.52
CA ALA A 476 16.68 -20.42 5.84
C ALA A 476 15.27 -20.98 6.01
N MET A 477 14.23 -20.31 5.44
CA MET A 477 12.85 -20.82 5.45
C MET A 477 12.70 -22.07 4.58
N ILE A 478 13.25 -22.08 3.36
CA ILE A 478 13.25 -23.26 2.48
C ILE A 478 13.97 -24.41 3.17
N MET A 479 15.16 -24.17 3.70
CA MET A 479 15.93 -25.15 4.46
C MET A 479 15.16 -25.69 5.67
N SER A 480 14.41 -24.83 6.39
CA SER A 480 13.53 -25.27 7.48
C SER A 480 12.50 -26.30 7.02
N ILE A 481 11.88 -26.09 5.85
CA ILE A 481 10.94 -27.02 5.25
C ILE A 481 11.65 -28.33 4.88
N LEU A 482 12.81 -28.27 4.22
CA LEU A 482 13.59 -29.44 3.82
C LEU A 482 14.08 -30.29 5.02
N TYR A 483 14.27 -29.68 6.20
CA TYR A 483 14.60 -30.39 7.45
C TYR A 483 13.37 -30.92 8.20
N LYS A 484 12.15 -30.56 7.79
CA LYS A 484 10.92 -30.88 8.54
C LYS A 484 9.95 -31.79 7.80
N ALA A 485 9.94 -31.76 6.47
CA ALA A 485 8.96 -32.41 5.64
C ALA A 485 9.59 -33.21 4.48
N THR A 486 8.87 -34.23 4.02
CA THR A 486 9.23 -35.01 2.82
C THR A 486 8.51 -34.43 1.58
N PRO A 487 8.93 -34.82 0.35
CA PRO A 487 8.26 -34.41 -0.88
C PRO A 487 6.77 -34.78 -0.94
N ASP A 488 6.37 -35.87 -0.30
CA ASP A 488 4.97 -36.31 -0.23
C ASP A 488 4.12 -35.43 0.70
N GLN A 489 4.76 -34.73 1.62
CA GLN A 489 4.10 -33.87 2.60
C GLN A 489 4.07 -32.40 2.19
N VAL A 490 5.14 -31.91 1.54
CA VAL A 490 5.26 -30.51 1.12
C VAL A 490 5.87 -30.43 -0.27
N ARG A 491 5.22 -29.69 -1.16
CA ARG A 491 5.70 -29.34 -2.48
C ARG A 491 6.01 -27.85 -2.55
N LEU A 492 7.04 -27.49 -3.30
CA LEU A 492 7.51 -26.12 -3.46
C LEU A 492 7.33 -25.65 -4.89
N ILE A 493 6.83 -24.43 -5.06
CA ILE A 493 6.85 -23.69 -6.32
C ILE A 493 7.72 -22.47 -6.08
N LEU A 494 8.87 -22.40 -6.75
CA LEU A 494 9.86 -21.35 -6.58
C LEU A 494 9.86 -20.42 -7.79
N VAL A 495 9.71 -19.12 -7.57
CA VAL A 495 9.75 -18.09 -8.60
C VAL A 495 10.92 -17.16 -8.36
N ASP A 496 11.91 -17.21 -9.25
CA ASP A 496 13.12 -16.37 -9.20
C ASP A 496 13.42 -15.80 -10.60
N PRO A 497 12.89 -14.62 -10.92
CA PRO A 497 13.09 -13.99 -12.23
C PRO A 497 14.55 -13.74 -12.59
N LYS A 498 15.44 -13.69 -11.60
CA LYS A 498 16.86 -13.37 -11.77
C LYS A 498 17.77 -14.59 -11.80
N ARG A 499 17.28 -15.76 -11.43
CA ARG A 499 18.06 -17.01 -11.25
C ARG A 499 19.25 -16.92 -10.30
N LEU A 500 19.26 -15.98 -9.39
CA LEU A 500 20.42 -15.70 -8.54
C LEU A 500 20.30 -16.29 -7.14
N GLU A 501 19.07 -16.36 -6.61
CA GLU A 501 18.83 -16.63 -5.19
C GLU A 501 18.33 -18.07 -4.96
N LEU A 502 17.43 -18.56 -5.81
CA LEU A 502 16.75 -19.85 -5.62
C LEU A 502 17.26 -20.94 -6.57
N GLY A 503 18.11 -20.63 -7.54
CA GLY A 503 18.65 -21.58 -8.52
C GLY A 503 19.33 -22.80 -7.92
N ASN A 504 19.91 -22.68 -6.73
CA ASN A 504 20.60 -23.78 -6.02
C ASN A 504 19.66 -24.96 -5.66
N TYR A 505 18.34 -24.75 -5.61
CA TYR A 505 17.35 -25.79 -5.27
C TYR A 505 16.86 -26.59 -6.47
N GLU A 506 17.36 -26.35 -7.68
CA GLU A 506 16.95 -27.09 -8.87
C GLU A 506 17.14 -28.62 -8.67
N GLY A 507 16.16 -29.42 -9.09
CA GLY A 507 16.22 -30.89 -8.99
C GLY A 507 15.90 -31.46 -7.62
N VAL A 508 15.57 -30.67 -6.60
CA VAL A 508 15.09 -31.17 -5.31
C VAL A 508 13.72 -31.86 -5.46
N PRO A 509 13.49 -33.07 -4.92
CA PRO A 509 12.22 -33.81 -5.07
C PRO A 509 10.98 -33.05 -4.59
N HIS A 510 11.16 -32.05 -3.73
CA HIS A 510 10.08 -31.20 -3.23
C HIS A 510 9.53 -30.22 -4.28
N LEU A 511 10.27 -29.98 -5.38
CA LEU A 511 9.79 -29.06 -6.41
C LEU A 511 8.56 -29.62 -7.14
N TYR A 512 7.52 -28.82 -7.21
CA TYR A 512 6.30 -29.11 -7.94
C TYR A 512 6.40 -28.76 -9.42
N THR A 513 7.15 -27.70 -9.73
CA THR A 513 7.49 -27.24 -11.08
C THR A 513 8.99 -26.97 -11.15
N PRO A 514 9.59 -26.91 -12.35
CA PRO A 514 10.90 -26.29 -12.51
C PRO A 514 10.91 -24.90 -11.90
N ILE A 515 12.09 -24.39 -11.52
CA ILE A 515 12.18 -23.03 -10.97
C ILE A 515 11.77 -22.02 -12.04
N ILE A 516 10.78 -21.21 -11.72
CA ILE A 516 10.14 -20.29 -12.65
C ILE A 516 10.95 -19.01 -12.75
N THR A 517 11.47 -18.72 -13.95
CA THR A 517 12.29 -17.53 -14.20
C THR A 517 11.56 -16.48 -15.05
N GLU A 518 10.56 -16.90 -15.82
CA GLU A 518 9.79 -15.99 -16.67
C GLU A 518 8.56 -15.49 -15.94
N PRO A 519 8.36 -14.19 -15.84
CA PRO A 519 7.19 -13.62 -15.16
C PRO A 519 5.85 -14.05 -15.75
N LYS A 520 5.79 -14.33 -17.06
CA LYS A 520 4.58 -14.84 -17.73
C LYS A 520 4.23 -16.24 -17.22
N LEU A 521 5.22 -17.14 -17.09
CA LEU A 521 5.03 -18.47 -16.53
C LEU A 521 4.65 -18.41 -15.05
N ALA A 522 5.19 -17.43 -14.30
CA ALA A 522 4.82 -17.21 -12.91
C ALA A 522 3.35 -16.78 -12.76
N ALA A 523 2.85 -15.90 -13.63
CA ALA A 523 1.44 -15.53 -13.67
C ALA A 523 0.55 -16.73 -13.99
N ASN A 524 0.94 -17.59 -14.94
CA ASN A 524 0.24 -18.83 -15.24
C ASN A 524 0.23 -19.78 -14.03
N ALA A 525 1.37 -19.95 -13.35
CA ALA A 525 1.47 -20.79 -12.16
C ALA A 525 0.54 -20.30 -11.03
N LEU A 526 0.42 -18.98 -10.83
CA LEU A 526 -0.50 -18.41 -9.84
C LEU A 526 -1.97 -18.70 -10.23
N ARG A 527 -2.35 -18.53 -11.50
CA ARG A 527 -3.71 -18.86 -11.99
C ARG A 527 -4.02 -20.36 -11.83
N ASN A 528 -3.07 -21.21 -12.16
CA ASN A 528 -3.23 -22.67 -11.96
C ASN A 528 -3.27 -23.05 -10.47
N ALA A 529 -2.56 -22.32 -9.60
CA ALA A 529 -2.68 -22.51 -8.16
C ALA A 529 -4.07 -22.13 -7.63
N VAL A 530 -4.72 -21.11 -8.21
CA VAL A 530 -6.13 -20.79 -7.91
C VAL A 530 -7.06 -21.95 -8.32
N ARG A 531 -6.85 -22.54 -9.50
CA ARG A 531 -7.65 -23.71 -9.95
C ARG A 531 -7.42 -24.93 -9.06
N GLU A 532 -6.17 -25.20 -8.69
CA GLU A 532 -5.86 -26.30 -7.76
C GLU A 532 -6.50 -26.06 -6.39
N MET A 533 -6.51 -24.82 -5.91
CA MET A 533 -7.24 -24.44 -4.69
C MET A 533 -8.74 -24.77 -4.83
N GLU A 534 -9.37 -24.37 -5.92
CA GLU A 534 -10.80 -24.64 -6.18
C GLU A 534 -11.09 -26.14 -6.29
N ARG A 535 -10.23 -26.89 -6.98
CA ARG A 535 -10.31 -28.35 -7.06
C ARG A 535 -10.26 -28.99 -5.67
N ARG A 536 -9.29 -28.55 -4.83
CA ARG A 536 -9.16 -29.06 -3.45
C ARG A 536 -10.35 -28.68 -2.59
N LEU A 537 -10.88 -27.47 -2.72
CA LEU A 537 -12.08 -27.03 -1.97
C LEU A 537 -13.29 -27.93 -2.31
N LYS A 538 -13.50 -28.28 -3.58
CA LYS A 538 -14.55 -29.23 -3.99
C LYS A 538 -14.33 -30.60 -3.38
N LEU A 539 -13.11 -31.12 -3.43
CA LEU A 539 -12.74 -32.42 -2.86
C LEU A 539 -12.95 -32.47 -1.34
N LEU A 540 -12.57 -31.42 -0.61
CA LEU A 540 -12.82 -31.33 0.84
C LEU A 540 -14.32 -31.29 1.16
N ALA A 541 -15.11 -30.58 0.37
CA ALA A 541 -16.55 -30.50 0.50
C ALA A 541 -17.23 -31.86 0.24
N GLU A 542 -16.82 -32.60 -0.80
CA GLU A 542 -17.30 -33.95 -1.13
C GLU A 542 -17.03 -34.94 0.01
N LYS A 543 -15.84 -34.83 0.66
CA LYS A 543 -15.49 -35.70 1.79
C LYS A 543 -16.02 -35.17 3.15
N GLY A 544 -16.70 -34.04 3.18
CA GLY A 544 -17.29 -33.48 4.40
C GLY A 544 -16.27 -33.00 5.44
N VAL A 545 -15.02 -32.70 5.03
CA VAL A 545 -13.94 -32.24 5.90
C VAL A 545 -13.67 -30.74 5.70
N ARG A 546 -13.13 -30.08 6.75
CA ARG A 546 -12.97 -28.62 6.76
C ARG A 546 -11.57 -28.12 6.32
N ASN A 547 -10.56 -28.98 6.39
CA ASN A 547 -9.19 -28.62 6.07
C ASN A 547 -8.38 -29.85 5.61
N ILE A 548 -7.21 -29.55 5.01
CA ILE A 548 -6.28 -30.56 4.50
C ILE A 548 -5.80 -31.55 5.58
N ASP A 549 -5.61 -31.09 6.84
CA ASP A 549 -5.18 -31.98 7.93
C ASP A 549 -6.23 -33.05 8.23
N GLN A 550 -7.51 -32.68 8.24
CA GLN A 550 -8.61 -33.62 8.42
C GLN A 550 -8.72 -34.57 7.23
N TYR A 551 -8.54 -34.06 6.01
CA TYR A 551 -8.53 -34.88 4.81
C TYR A 551 -7.41 -35.93 4.85
N ASN A 552 -6.19 -35.51 5.16
CA ASN A 552 -5.04 -36.41 5.20
C ASN A 552 -5.15 -37.45 6.32
N LYS A 553 -5.78 -37.14 7.46
CA LYS A 553 -6.04 -38.10 8.55
C LYS A 553 -6.96 -39.25 8.14
N LEU A 554 -7.85 -39.06 7.15
CA LEU A 554 -8.69 -40.15 6.64
C LEU A 554 -7.84 -41.30 6.08
N PHE A 555 -6.65 -41.02 5.58
CA PHE A 555 -5.70 -42.02 5.05
C PHE A 555 -4.79 -42.61 6.13
N ASP A 556 -4.52 -41.87 7.20
CA ASP A 556 -3.73 -42.36 8.34
C ASP A 556 -4.52 -43.38 9.19
N GLU A 557 -5.82 -43.17 9.35
CA GLU A 557 -6.72 -44.03 10.16
C GLU A 557 -7.18 -45.28 9.40
N SER A 558 -7.19 -45.23 8.07
CA SER A 558 -7.59 -46.33 7.22
C SER A 558 -6.48 -47.34 6.91
N GLY A 559 -5.59 -47.68 7.85
CA GLY A 559 -4.49 -48.65 7.70
C GLY A 559 -4.81 -49.99 7.03
N THR A 560 -5.95 -50.12 6.40
CA THR A 560 -6.39 -51.19 5.48
C THR A 560 -6.82 -50.55 4.15
N PRO A 561 -6.36 -51.06 2.99
CA PRO A 561 -6.94 -50.67 1.70
C PRO A 561 -8.44 -50.90 1.75
N ASN A 562 -9.26 -49.86 1.48
CA ASN A 562 -10.70 -50.02 1.41
C ASN A 562 -11.04 -51.15 0.42
N LEU A 563 -11.66 -52.23 0.93
CA LEU A 563 -12.04 -53.42 0.16
C LEU A 563 -13.18 -53.13 -0.85
N PHE A 564 -13.75 -51.92 -0.79
CA PHE A 564 -14.78 -51.45 -1.71
C PHE A 564 -14.21 -50.32 -2.57
N GLY A 565 -13.80 -50.67 -3.75
CA GLY A 565 -13.15 -49.82 -4.73
C GLY A 565 -13.75 -48.46 -4.88
N ASP A 566 -13.09 -47.50 -4.31
CA ASP A 566 -13.18 -46.11 -4.71
C ASP A 566 -11.87 -45.73 -5.40
N SER A 567 -12.03 -45.16 -6.56
CA SER A 567 -11.09 -44.68 -7.55
C SER A 567 -9.61 -44.65 -7.13
N ALA A 568 -8.75 -45.24 -7.94
CA ALA A 568 -7.28 -45.31 -7.79
C ALA A 568 -6.52 -44.00 -7.66
N ASP A 569 -7.22 -42.85 -7.54
CA ASP A 569 -6.69 -41.49 -7.51
C ASP A 569 -6.74 -40.82 -6.14
N GLU A 570 -7.27 -41.45 -5.10
CA GLU A 570 -7.36 -40.81 -3.78
C GLU A 570 -6.06 -41.01 -2.97
N ARG A 571 -5.26 -39.93 -2.90
CA ARG A 571 -3.99 -39.87 -2.15
C ARG A 571 -4.03 -38.74 -1.15
N PRO A 572 -3.23 -38.80 -0.06
CA PRO A 572 -3.00 -37.66 0.80
C PRO A 572 -2.53 -36.46 -0.02
N LEU A 573 -3.08 -35.28 0.25
CA LEU A 573 -2.70 -34.06 -0.45
C LEU A 573 -1.47 -33.44 0.20
N PRO A 574 -0.40 -33.13 -0.55
CA PRO A 574 0.72 -32.36 -0.04
C PRO A 574 0.33 -30.91 0.17
N TYR A 575 0.95 -30.25 1.15
CA TYR A 575 0.95 -28.79 1.21
C TYR A 575 1.71 -28.24 0.01
N ILE A 576 1.29 -27.10 -0.51
CA ILE A 576 1.98 -26.38 -1.58
C ILE A 576 2.45 -25.04 -1.01
N VAL A 577 3.74 -24.77 -1.07
CA VAL A 577 4.31 -23.48 -0.67
C VAL A 577 4.87 -22.79 -1.91
N ILE A 578 4.29 -21.64 -2.25
CA ILE A 578 4.70 -20.82 -3.39
C ILE A 578 5.56 -19.69 -2.84
N ILE A 579 6.81 -19.62 -3.27
CA ILE A 579 7.79 -18.61 -2.84
C ILE A 579 8.16 -17.74 -4.04
N ILE A 580 7.91 -16.45 -3.93
CA ILE A 580 8.25 -15.46 -4.96
C ILE A 580 9.34 -14.55 -4.39
N ASP A 581 10.57 -14.59 -4.96
CA ASP A 581 11.69 -13.79 -4.48
C ASP A 581 11.54 -12.29 -4.79
N GLU A 582 10.99 -11.95 -5.98
CA GLU A 582 10.79 -10.55 -6.35
C GLU A 582 9.39 -10.33 -6.96
N LEU A 583 8.45 -9.95 -6.12
CA LEU A 583 7.08 -9.66 -6.55
C LEU A 583 6.99 -8.47 -7.51
N ALA A 584 7.88 -7.48 -7.37
CA ALA A 584 7.85 -6.29 -8.21
C ALA A 584 8.00 -6.62 -9.70
N ASP A 585 8.81 -7.63 -10.04
CA ASP A 585 9.05 -7.99 -11.43
C ASP A 585 7.80 -8.62 -12.09
N LEU A 586 6.94 -9.28 -11.30
CA LEU A 586 5.65 -9.79 -11.75
C LEU A 586 4.61 -8.66 -11.89
N MET A 587 4.54 -7.78 -10.88
CA MET A 587 3.60 -6.66 -10.85
C MET A 587 3.85 -5.65 -11.98
N MET A 588 5.08 -5.52 -12.46
CA MET A 588 5.41 -4.62 -13.59
C MET A 588 4.88 -5.12 -14.94
N LEU A 589 4.66 -6.41 -15.10
CA LEU A 589 4.23 -7.00 -16.38
C LEU A 589 2.73 -7.22 -16.47
N ASP A 590 2.13 -7.75 -15.41
CA ASP A 590 0.71 -8.10 -15.38
C ASP A 590 0.14 -7.89 -13.96
N SER A 591 0.09 -6.64 -13.53
CA SER A 591 -0.30 -6.30 -12.16
C SER A 591 -1.72 -6.77 -11.82
N SER A 592 -2.67 -6.65 -12.75
CA SER A 592 -4.08 -6.96 -12.49
C SER A 592 -4.30 -8.45 -12.22
N ASN A 593 -3.81 -9.33 -13.11
CA ASN A 593 -4.00 -10.77 -12.99
C ASN A 593 -3.18 -11.38 -11.84
N VAL A 594 -1.98 -10.86 -11.61
CA VAL A 594 -1.12 -11.27 -10.48
C VAL A 594 -1.76 -10.89 -9.16
N GLU A 595 -2.22 -9.64 -9.00
CA GLU A 595 -2.88 -9.16 -7.78
C GLU A 595 -4.19 -9.91 -7.50
N GLU A 596 -5.02 -10.16 -8.52
CA GLU A 596 -6.24 -10.94 -8.39
C GLU A 596 -5.95 -12.37 -7.93
N SER A 597 -5.01 -13.06 -8.58
CA SER A 597 -4.63 -14.45 -8.24
C SER A 597 -4.08 -14.55 -6.81
N ILE A 598 -3.18 -13.64 -6.42
CA ILE A 598 -2.62 -13.56 -5.07
C ILE A 598 -3.74 -13.32 -4.04
N THR A 599 -4.65 -12.39 -4.34
CA THR A 599 -5.75 -12.05 -3.44
C THR A 599 -6.70 -13.23 -3.24
N ARG A 600 -7.10 -13.93 -4.31
CA ARG A 600 -7.95 -15.12 -4.25
C ARG A 600 -7.30 -16.25 -3.44
N LEU A 601 -6.03 -16.53 -3.70
CA LEU A 601 -5.26 -17.52 -2.94
C LEU A 601 -5.19 -17.12 -1.46
N ALA A 602 -4.84 -15.87 -1.15
CA ALA A 602 -4.69 -15.43 0.22
C ALA A 602 -5.98 -15.47 1.04
N GLN A 603 -7.15 -15.33 0.39
CA GLN A 603 -8.45 -15.40 1.04
C GLN A 603 -8.92 -16.84 1.33
N MET A 604 -8.64 -17.81 0.45
CA MET A 604 -9.29 -19.11 0.50
C MET A 604 -8.33 -20.32 0.59
N ALA A 605 -7.04 -20.14 0.28
CA ALA A 605 -6.12 -21.27 0.12
C ALA A 605 -5.66 -21.90 1.45
N ARG A 606 -5.82 -21.21 2.59
CA ARG A 606 -5.40 -21.71 3.91
C ARG A 606 -5.98 -23.11 4.22
N ALA A 607 -7.28 -23.29 3.99
CA ALA A 607 -7.95 -24.55 4.33
C ALA A 607 -7.46 -25.73 3.48
N VAL A 608 -7.01 -25.49 2.28
CA VAL A 608 -6.55 -26.50 1.31
C VAL A 608 -5.03 -26.69 1.31
N GLY A 609 -4.32 -26.01 2.21
CA GLY A 609 -2.87 -26.18 2.39
C GLY A 609 -2.02 -25.57 1.28
N ILE A 610 -2.45 -24.46 0.67
CA ILE A 610 -1.64 -23.68 -0.27
C ILE A 610 -1.25 -22.38 0.39
N HIS A 611 0.06 -22.11 0.47
CA HIS A 611 0.63 -21.00 1.20
C HIS A 611 1.53 -20.15 0.29
N LEU A 612 1.49 -18.82 0.51
CA LEU A 612 2.29 -17.86 -0.25
C LEU A 612 3.34 -17.20 0.63
N VAL A 613 4.56 -17.14 0.15
CA VAL A 613 5.64 -16.30 0.69
C VAL A 613 6.03 -15.32 -0.41
N LEU A 614 5.61 -14.07 -0.26
CA LEU A 614 5.87 -13.01 -1.23
C LEU A 614 7.02 -12.16 -0.73
N ALA A 615 8.06 -12.03 -1.54
CA ALA A 615 9.17 -11.17 -1.19
C ALA A 615 9.40 -10.08 -2.25
N THR A 616 9.95 -8.94 -1.82
CA THR A 616 10.31 -7.83 -2.71
C THR A 616 11.46 -6.99 -2.14
N GLN A 617 12.29 -6.48 -3.04
CA GLN A 617 13.31 -5.47 -2.72
C GLN A 617 12.81 -4.04 -2.98
N ARG A 618 11.59 -3.89 -3.58
CA ARG A 618 10.98 -2.61 -3.92
C ARG A 618 9.69 -2.38 -3.10
N PRO A 619 9.80 -1.87 -1.88
CA PRO A 619 8.66 -1.68 -0.99
C PRO A 619 7.83 -0.45 -1.36
N SER A 620 7.39 -0.34 -2.62
CA SER A 620 6.49 0.70 -3.08
C SER A 620 5.02 0.31 -2.93
N VAL A 621 4.12 1.28 -2.89
CA VAL A 621 2.67 1.05 -2.79
C VAL A 621 2.08 0.39 -4.05
N ASP A 622 2.77 0.50 -5.18
CA ASP A 622 2.38 -0.14 -6.44
C ASP A 622 2.70 -1.65 -6.44
N VAL A 623 3.64 -2.09 -5.61
CA VAL A 623 4.02 -3.51 -5.44
C VAL A 623 3.31 -4.11 -4.22
N ILE A 624 3.35 -3.41 -3.09
CA ILE A 624 2.68 -3.80 -1.84
C ILE A 624 1.37 -3.02 -1.74
N THR A 625 0.39 -3.45 -2.52
CA THR A 625 -0.91 -2.78 -2.60
C THR A 625 -1.75 -2.95 -1.34
N GLY A 626 -2.81 -2.14 -1.21
CA GLY A 626 -3.75 -2.27 -0.10
C GLY A 626 -4.45 -3.63 -0.04
N LEU A 627 -4.72 -4.25 -1.20
CA LEU A 627 -5.35 -5.58 -1.29
C LEU A 627 -4.39 -6.68 -0.80
N ILE A 628 -3.12 -6.63 -1.20
CA ILE A 628 -2.10 -7.54 -0.71
C ILE A 628 -1.95 -7.40 0.81
N LYS A 629 -1.80 -6.17 1.32
CA LYS A 629 -1.66 -5.94 2.77
C LYS A 629 -2.85 -6.44 3.60
N ALA A 630 -4.07 -6.30 3.10
CA ALA A 630 -5.27 -6.77 3.78
C ALA A 630 -5.31 -8.29 3.95
N ASN A 631 -4.71 -9.03 3.01
CA ASN A 631 -4.72 -10.49 2.97
C ASN A 631 -3.43 -11.14 3.49
N PHE A 632 -2.38 -10.34 3.75
CA PHE A 632 -1.11 -10.79 4.33
C PHE A 632 -0.90 -10.16 5.71
N PRO A 633 -1.50 -10.75 6.75
CA PRO A 633 -1.40 -10.22 8.11
C PRO A 633 -0.02 -10.44 8.73
N ALA A 634 0.69 -11.52 8.37
CA ALA A 634 2.05 -11.75 8.79
C ALA A 634 3.03 -11.04 7.84
N ARG A 635 3.91 -10.20 8.40
CA ARG A 635 4.84 -9.41 7.60
C ARG A 635 6.22 -9.36 8.23
N MET A 636 7.23 -9.34 7.38
CA MET A 636 8.64 -9.18 7.77
C MET A 636 9.26 -8.04 7.00
N SER A 637 9.93 -7.16 7.69
CA SER A 637 10.75 -6.12 7.07
C SER A 637 12.19 -6.26 7.52
N PHE A 638 13.07 -6.46 6.57
CA PHE A 638 14.50 -6.24 6.73
C PHE A 638 14.81 -4.75 6.63
N ARG A 639 16.09 -4.36 6.80
CA ARG A 639 16.50 -2.96 6.66
C ARG A 639 15.99 -2.35 5.35
N VAL A 640 15.40 -1.17 5.44
CA VAL A 640 14.95 -0.34 4.32
C VAL A 640 15.59 1.03 4.37
N ALA A 641 15.51 1.77 3.26
CA ALA A 641 16.18 3.07 3.14
C ALA A 641 15.43 4.19 3.89
N THR A 642 14.10 4.16 3.92
CA THR A 642 13.30 5.27 4.45
C THR A 642 12.22 4.81 5.44
N LYS A 643 11.76 5.75 6.29
CA LYS A 643 10.60 5.55 7.17
C LYS A 643 9.31 5.28 6.38
N VAL A 644 9.23 5.78 5.14
CA VAL A 644 8.06 5.55 4.27
C VAL A 644 8.00 4.09 3.86
N ASP A 645 9.13 3.50 3.48
CA ASP A 645 9.22 2.08 3.12
C ASP A 645 8.82 1.18 4.30
N SER A 646 9.32 1.50 5.51
CA SER A 646 8.95 0.78 6.74
C SER A 646 7.42 0.80 6.96
N ARG A 647 6.77 1.96 6.78
CA ARG A 647 5.31 2.07 6.88
C ARG A 647 4.59 1.35 5.76
N THR A 648 5.13 1.33 4.55
CA THR A 648 4.53 0.61 3.43
C THR A 648 4.45 -0.88 3.72
N ILE A 649 5.45 -1.46 4.40
CA ILE A 649 5.52 -2.88 4.73
C ILE A 649 4.73 -3.19 6.01
N LEU A 650 5.10 -2.53 7.13
CA LEU A 650 4.68 -2.90 8.48
C LEU A 650 3.54 -2.03 9.05
N ASP A 651 3.15 -0.97 8.35
CA ASP A 651 2.30 0.11 8.88
C ASP A 651 2.90 0.79 10.14
N ALA A 652 4.20 0.58 10.41
CA ALA A 652 4.97 1.10 11.52
C ALA A 652 6.36 1.57 11.08
N ASN A 653 6.99 2.45 11.86
CA ASN A 653 8.39 2.83 11.68
C ASN A 653 9.31 1.82 12.37
N GLY A 654 10.59 1.84 12.03
CA GLY A 654 11.66 1.11 12.72
C GLY A 654 12.54 0.27 11.81
N ALA A 655 12.01 -0.18 10.64
CA ALA A 655 12.82 -0.96 9.72
C ALA A 655 13.95 -0.16 9.06
N GLU A 656 13.84 1.17 9.02
CA GLU A 656 14.93 2.07 8.60
C GLU A 656 16.10 2.11 9.57
N ALA A 657 15.85 1.74 10.84
CA ALA A 657 16.86 1.72 11.90
C ALA A 657 17.50 0.33 12.12
N LEU A 658 17.17 -0.65 11.29
CA LEU A 658 17.78 -1.99 11.35
C LEU A 658 19.21 -1.98 10.85
N LEU A 659 19.98 -2.96 11.33
CA LEU A 659 21.42 -3.07 11.07
C LEU A 659 21.77 -3.75 9.73
N GLY A 660 20.79 -4.42 9.10
CA GLY A 660 21.02 -5.29 7.96
C GLY A 660 21.57 -6.67 8.35
N ARG A 661 22.05 -7.45 7.37
CA ARG A 661 22.62 -8.79 7.58
C ARG A 661 21.71 -9.74 8.37
N GLY A 662 20.41 -9.72 8.09
CA GLY A 662 19.43 -10.58 8.75
C GLY A 662 18.69 -9.95 9.92
N ASP A 663 19.02 -8.73 10.34
CA ASP A 663 18.25 -7.97 11.32
C ASP A 663 16.91 -7.57 10.72
N MET A 664 15.80 -7.94 11.35
CA MET A 664 14.46 -7.76 10.81
C MET A 664 13.43 -7.42 11.88
N LEU A 665 12.35 -6.80 11.43
CA LEU A 665 11.13 -6.60 12.20
C LEU A 665 10.06 -7.56 11.70
N TYR A 666 9.49 -8.36 12.60
CA TYR A 666 8.43 -9.32 12.34
C TYR A 666 7.12 -8.89 12.98
N LEU A 667 6.07 -8.81 12.18
CA LEU A 667 4.68 -8.60 12.61
C LEU A 667 3.94 -9.93 12.48
N PRO A 668 3.67 -10.63 13.60
CA PRO A 668 2.92 -11.88 13.57
C PRO A 668 1.45 -11.67 13.21
N SER A 669 0.82 -12.67 12.61
CA SER A 669 -0.62 -12.67 12.35
C SER A 669 -1.41 -12.51 13.66
N GLY A 670 -2.38 -11.58 13.68
CA GLY A 670 -3.22 -11.32 14.84
C GLY A 670 -2.59 -10.44 15.93
N SER A 671 -1.35 -9.96 15.73
CA SER A 671 -0.70 -9.02 16.63
C SER A 671 -0.60 -7.63 16.00
N ALA A 672 -0.76 -6.59 16.81
CA ALA A 672 -0.46 -5.21 16.40
C ALA A 672 0.99 -4.79 16.74
N ARG A 673 1.75 -5.68 17.39
CA ARG A 673 3.10 -5.39 17.86
C ARG A 673 4.14 -6.06 16.97
N VAL A 674 5.11 -5.27 16.57
CA VAL A 674 6.28 -5.73 15.82
C VAL A 674 7.32 -6.29 16.79
N HIS A 675 7.98 -7.38 16.42
CA HIS A 675 9.08 -8.00 17.16
C HIS A 675 10.36 -7.90 16.36
N ARG A 676 11.44 -7.45 16.98
CA ARG A 676 12.77 -7.47 16.37
C ARG A 676 13.38 -8.85 16.51
N LEU A 677 13.77 -9.42 15.39
CA LEU A 677 14.39 -10.74 15.28
C LEU A 677 15.66 -10.64 14.42
N HIS A 678 16.53 -11.62 14.59
CA HIS A 678 17.72 -11.77 13.77
C HIS A 678 17.65 -13.11 13.06
N ALA A 679 17.52 -13.07 11.72
CA ALA A 679 17.36 -14.25 10.87
C ALA A 679 18.58 -15.17 10.94
N PRO A 680 18.36 -16.50 10.84
CA PRO A 680 19.45 -17.44 10.84
C PRO A 680 20.19 -17.40 9.51
N TYR A 681 21.51 -17.59 9.59
CA TYR A 681 22.40 -17.62 8.44
C TYR A 681 22.64 -19.06 7.99
N VAL A 682 22.63 -19.27 6.71
CA VAL A 682 22.98 -20.52 6.03
C VAL A 682 23.88 -20.22 4.84
N THR A 683 24.93 -20.97 4.67
CA THR A 683 25.89 -20.80 3.58
C THR A 683 25.43 -21.55 2.32
N GLU A 684 25.88 -21.10 1.14
CA GLU A 684 25.62 -21.79 -0.13
C GLU A 684 26.14 -23.23 -0.14
N LYS A 685 27.25 -23.50 0.56
CA LYS A 685 27.81 -24.85 0.69
C LYS A 685 26.86 -25.78 1.47
N GLU A 686 26.26 -25.29 2.52
CA GLU A 686 25.29 -26.04 3.33
C GLU A 686 24.02 -26.31 2.51
N ILE A 687 23.53 -25.31 1.75
CA ILE A 687 22.38 -25.47 0.85
C ILE A 687 22.70 -26.56 -0.18
N ALA A 688 23.85 -26.50 -0.85
CA ALA A 688 24.26 -27.47 -1.84
C ALA A 688 24.36 -28.90 -1.26
N ALA A 689 24.90 -29.05 -0.04
CA ALA A 689 25.01 -30.34 0.63
C ALA A 689 23.64 -30.95 0.95
N VAL A 690 22.67 -30.15 1.39
CA VAL A 690 21.30 -30.60 1.68
C VAL A 690 20.53 -30.88 0.39
N VAL A 691 20.71 -30.09 -0.63
CA VAL A 691 20.12 -30.33 -1.97
C VAL A 691 20.62 -31.65 -2.56
N GLU A 692 21.92 -31.90 -2.50
CA GLU A 692 22.52 -33.16 -2.98
C GLU A 692 22.01 -34.36 -2.17
N PHE A 693 21.88 -34.22 -0.84
CA PHE A 693 21.27 -35.25 0.00
C PHE A 693 19.84 -35.60 -0.46
N TRP A 694 19.03 -34.63 -0.83
CA TRP A 694 17.68 -34.90 -1.33
C TRP A 694 17.67 -35.48 -2.75
N ARG A 695 18.52 -34.97 -3.65
CA ARG A 695 18.67 -35.52 -5.02
C ARG A 695 19.12 -36.98 -5.02
N SER A 696 19.94 -37.39 -4.07
CA SER A 696 20.40 -38.78 -3.94
C SER A 696 19.28 -39.76 -3.56
N GLN A 697 18.16 -39.28 -3.03
CA GLN A 697 17.02 -40.09 -2.62
C GLN A 697 15.91 -40.19 -3.68
N GLY A 698 15.83 -39.25 -4.60
CA GLY A 698 14.80 -39.24 -5.64
C GLY A 698 14.94 -38.05 -6.59
N ALA A 699 14.44 -38.20 -7.81
CA ALA A 699 14.37 -37.14 -8.78
C ALA A 699 13.11 -36.24 -8.56
N ALA A 700 13.16 -35.01 -8.99
CA ALA A 700 11.99 -34.14 -8.99
C ALA A 700 10.97 -34.56 -10.06
N GLU A 701 9.74 -34.74 -9.67
CA GLU A 701 8.61 -35.01 -10.58
C GLU A 701 7.89 -33.69 -10.86
N TYR A 702 8.20 -33.08 -12.01
CA TYR A 702 7.64 -31.79 -12.37
C TYR A 702 6.25 -31.90 -13.00
N GLN A 703 5.34 -31.03 -12.60
CA GLN A 703 4.04 -30.82 -13.21
C GLN A 703 4.12 -29.66 -14.23
N GLU A 704 4.67 -29.93 -15.42
CA GLU A 704 4.88 -28.91 -16.45
C GLU A 704 3.57 -28.24 -16.91
N GLN A 705 2.46 -28.98 -16.89
CA GLN A 705 1.14 -28.46 -17.21
C GLN A 705 0.74 -27.28 -16.31
N PHE A 706 1.32 -27.19 -15.11
CA PHE A 706 1.04 -26.11 -14.17
C PHE A 706 1.59 -24.76 -14.62
N LEU A 707 2.55 -24.74 -15.56
CA LEU A 707 3.14 -23.52 -16.13
C LEU A 707 2.41 -23.04 -17.40
N GLN A 708 1.55 -23.87 -17.97
CA GLN A 708 0.83 -23.56 -19.18
C GLN A 708 -0.33 -22.59 -18.89
N ALA A 709 -0.69 -21.78 -19.90
CA ALA A 709 -1.89 -20.96 -19.79
C ALA A 709 -3.13 -21.83 -19.54
N PRO A 710 -4.10 -21.35 -18.76
CA PRO A 710 -5.35 -22.08 -18.54
C PRO A 710 -6.07 -22.44 -19.84
N LYS A 711 -6.71 -23.63 -19.93
CA LYS A 711 -7.35 -24.12 -21.15
C LYS A 711 -8.37 -23.14 -21.76
N GLU A 712 -9.14 -22.45 -20.93
CA GLU A 712 -10.11 -21.43 -21.37
C GLU A 712 -9.46 -20.27 -22.13
N GLU A 713 -8.27 -19.83 -21.71
CA GLU A 713 -7.51 -18.76 -22.40
C GLU A 713 -6.74 -19.30 -23.63
N ARG A 714 -6.52 -20.62 -23.73
CA ARG A 714 -5.96 -21.22 -24.93
C ARG A 714 -7.00 -21.31 -26.04
N GLU A 715 -8.22 -21.70 -25.70
CA GLU A 715 -9.33 -21.76 -26.66
C GLU A 715 -9.65 -20.34 -27.19
N ASP A 716 -9.57 -19.29 -26.33
CA ASP A 716 -9.71 -17.90 -26.76
C ASP A 716 -8.49 -17.38 -27.54
N ALA A 717 -7.28 -17.86 -27.25
CA ALA A 717 -6.06 -17.44 -27.94
C ALA A 717 -5.82 -18.28 -29.22
N GLU A 718 -6.15 -19.55 -29.24
CA GLU A 718 -6.14 -20.40 -30.43
C GLU A 718 -7.23 -19.98 -31.42
N SER A 719 -8.39 -19.47 -30.93
CA SER A 719 -9.38 -18.82 -31.78
C SER A 719 -8.95 -17.45 -32.32
N GLY A 720 -7.84 -16.89 -31.85
CA GLY A 720 -7.30 -15.59 -32.28
C GLY A 720 -5.91 -15.59 -32.94
N ALA A 721 -5.18 -16.70 -32.97
CA ALA A 721 -3.78 -16.75 -33.39
C ALA A 721 -3.43 -17.75 -34.51
N ASP A 722 -4.33 -18.65 -34.91
CA ASP A 722 -4.07 -19.55 -35.99
C ASP A 722 -4.77 -19.12 -37.29
N VAL A 723 -4.10 -18.26 -38.02
CA VAL A 723 -4.31 -18.05 -39.44
C VAL A 723 -3.06 -18.49 -40.18
N GLU A 724 -2.75 -19.78 -40.07
CA GLU A 724 -1.88 -20.51 -41.02
C GLU A 724 -2.36 -21.96 -41.08
N GLY A 725 -3.50 -22.18 -41.74
CA GLY A 725 -4.03 -23.52 -42.04
C GLY A 725 -5.29 -23.42 -42.88
N ASP A 726 -5.13 -23.21 -44.18
CA ASP A 726 -6.16 -22.85 -45.15
C ASP A 726 -7.22 -23.96 -45.46
N GLU A 727 -7.26 -25.10 -44.74
CA GLU A 727 -8.18 -26.20 -45.06
C GLU A 727 -9.26 -26.50 -43.99
N GLU A 728 -9.11 -26.11 -42.75
CA GLU A 728 -10.16 -26.32 -41.72
C GLU A 728 -11.15 -25.16 -41.57
N ALA A 729 -10.79 -23.97 -42.05
CA ALA A 729 -11.60 -22.75 -41.97
C ALA A 729 -12.85 -22.80 -42.89
N ALA A 730 -12.91 -23.67 -43.89
CA ALA A 730 -14.03 -23.80 -44.80
C ALA A 730 -15.26 -24.47 -44.17
N ASN A 731 -15.19 -24.98 -42.94
CA ASN A 731 -16.25 -25.78 -42.30
C ASN A 731 -16.76 -25.16 -40.99
N ASP A 732 -16.69 -23.82 -40.79
CA ASP A 732 -17.33 -23.22 -39.61
C ASP A 732 -18.87 -23.40 -39.70
N PRO A 733 -19.47 -24.14 -38.75
CA PRO A 733 -20.92 -24.44 -38.78
C PRO A 733 -21.80 -23.16 -38.74
N LEU A 734 -21.25 -22.02 -38.38
CA LEU A 734 -21.97 -20.75 -38.37
C LEU A 734 -21.77 -19.90 -39.64
N TYR A 735 -20.94 -20.40 -40.59
CA TYR A 735 -20.68 -19.66 -41.83
C TYR A 735 -21.94 -19.42 -42.67
N GLU A 736 -22.72 -20.50 -42.91
CA GLU A 736 -23.97 -20.38 -43.64
C GLU A 736 -24.99 -19.44 -43.01
N ASP A 737 -25.12 -19.47 -41.66
CA ASP A 737 -26.01 -18.57 -40.92
C ASP A 737 -25.52 -17.12 -40.97
N ALA A 738 -24.19 -16.94 -40.95
CA ALA A 738 -23.59 -15.63 -41.10
C ALA A 738 -23.77 -15.04 -42.50
N VAL A 739 -23.63 -15.88 -43.54
CA VAL A 739 -23.92 -15.48 -44.94
C VAL A 739 -25.39 -15.09 -45.11
N LYS A 740 -26.34 -15.90 -44.61
CA LYS A 740 -27.79 -15.58 -44.66
C LYS A 740 -28.07 -14.24 -44.01
N LEU A 741 -27.53 -13.97 -42.83
CA LEU A 741 -27.71 -12.72 -42.12
C LEU A 741 -27.12 -11.53 -42.89
N VAL A 742 -25.92 -11.65 -43.46
CA VAL A 742 -25.25 -10.56 -44.20
C VAL A 742 -26.00 -10.23 -45.49
N VAL A 743 -26.48 -11.23 -46.22
CA VAL A 743 -27.27 -11.05 -47.43
C VAL A 743 -28.63 -10.47 -47.13
N GLU A 744 -29.34 -10.94 -46.08
CA GLU A 744 -30.64 -10.40 -45.64
C GLU A 744 -30.56 -8.94 -45.25
N PHE A 745 -29.50 -8.55 -44.50
CA PHE A 745 -29.35 -7.16 -44.04
C PHE A 745 -28.64 -6.23 -45.06
N GLY A 746 -28.11 -6.76 -46.16
CA GLY A 746 -27.45 -6.00 -47.22
C GLY A 746 -26.18 -5.25 -46.76
N LYS A 747 -25.58 -5.62 -45.63
CA LYS A 747 -24.37 -4.99 -45.03
C LYS A 747 -23.58 -5.97 -44.21
N ALA A 748 -22.31 -6.13 -44.47
CA ALA A 748 -21.40 -6.95 -43.69
C ALA A 748 -20.67 -6.11 -42.63
N SER A 749 -20.93 -6.37 -41.36
CA SER A 749 -20.17 -5.77 -40.28
C SER A 749 -19.95 -6.74 -39.13
N THR A 750 -18.74 -6.71 -38.56
CA THR A 750 -18.38 -7.54 -37.39
C THR A 750 -19.36 -7.35 -36.23
N SER A 751 -19.80 -6.12 -35.99
CA SER A 751 -20.78 -5.79 -34.94
C SER A 751 -22.18 -6.36 -35.19
N LEU A 752 -22.56 -6.61 -36.45
CA LEU A 752 -23.83 -7.26 -36.80
C LEU A 752 -23.77 -8.74 -36.43
N LEU A 753 -22.69 -9.43 -36.87
CA LEU A 753 -22.48 -10.85 -36.60
C LEU A 753 -22.32 -11.14 -35.10
N GLN A 754 -21.54 -10.34 -34.40
CA GLN A 754 -21.38 -10.46 -32.93
C GLN A 754 -22.72 -10.43 -32.20
N ARG A 755 -23.58 -9.47 -32.54
CA ARG A 755 -24.87 -9.32 -31.86
C ARG A 755 -25.89 -10.38 -32.21
N ARG A 756 -25.89 -10.87 -33.44
CA ARG A 756 -26.90 -11.83 -33.91
C ARG A 756 -26.51 -13.27 -33.63
N LEU A 757 -25.26 -13.62 -33.85
CA LEU A 757 -24.75 -14.97 -33.62
C LEU A 757 -24.13 -15.17 -32.22
N ARG A 758 -23.99 -14.09 -31.43
CA ARG A 758 -23.41 -14.09 -30.08
C ARG A 758 -21.97 -14.64 -30.05
N ILE A 759 -21.17 -14.31 -31.06
CA ILE A 759 -19.79 -14.72 -31.23
C ILE A 759 -18.80 -13.59 -30.86
N GLY A 760 -17.54 -13.95 -30.59
CA GLY A 760 -16.46 -13.01 -30.33
C GLY A 760 -16.06 -12.19 -31.56
N TYR A 761 -15.33 -11.07 -31.35
CA TYR A 761 -14.90 -10.19 -32.45
C TYR A 761 -14.02 -10.88 -33.47
N GLY A 762 -13.07 -11.72 -33.02
CA GLY A 762 -12.13 -12.44 -33.90
C GLY A 762 -12.87 -13.37 -34.85
N ARG A 763 -13.81 -14.19 -34.35
CA ARG A 763 -14.61 -15.10 -35.18
C ARG A 763 -15.54 -14.39 -36.12
N ALA A 764 -16.14 -13.25 -35.70
CA ALA A 764 -16.97 -12.42 -36.57
C ALA A 764 -16.18 -11.74 -37.71
N ALA A 765 -14.94 -11.31 -37.43
CA ALA A 765 -14.04 -10.74 -38.42
C ALA A 765 -13.62 -11.82 -39.43
N HIS A 766 -13.23 -13.00 -38.94
CA HIS A 766 -12.85 -14.14 -39.76
C HIS A 766 -13.96 -14.60 -40.74
N LEU A 767 -15.21 -14.69 -40.23
CA LEU A 767 -16.37 -15.02 -41.09
C LEU A 767 -16.58 -13.98 -42.21
N ILE A 768 -16.35 -12.69 -41.95
CA ILE A 768 -16.46 -11.66 -42.99
C ILE A 768 -15.31 -11.75 -43.98
N ASP A 769 -14.10 -12.09 -43.55
CA ASP A 769 -12.93 -12.28 -44.43
C ASP A 769 -13.11 -13.54 -45.34
N LEU A 770 -13.71 -14.60 -44.80
CA LEU A 770 -14.14 -15.76 -45.62
C LEU A 770 -15.18 -15.36 -46.68
N MET A 771 -16.17 -14.55 -46.33
CA MET A 771 -17.16 -14.04 -47.27
C MET A 771 -16.57 -13.13 -48.35
N GLU A 772 -15.49 -12.37 -48.03
CA GLU A 772 -14.73 -11.62 -49.02
C GLU A 772 -13.99 -12.53 -49.98
N ARG A 773 -13.32 -13.58 -49.48
CA ARG A 773 -12.66 -14.59 -50.29
C ARG A 773 -13.62 -15.29 -51.24
N ASP A 774 -14.82 -15.61 -50.75
CA ASP A 774 -15.87 -16.27 -51.54
C ASP A 774 -16.65 -15.29 -52.45
N GLY A 775 -16.27 -14.00 -52.45
CA GLY A 775 -16.86 -13.02 -53.35
C GLY A 775 -18.33 -12.63 -52.98
N ILE A 776 -18.72 -12.86 -51.73
CA ILE A 776 -20.03 -12.47 -51.20
C ILE A 776 -20.06 -11.01 -50.74
N VAL A 777 -18.97 -10.55 -50.17
CA VAL A 777 -18.80 -9.15 -49.73
C VAL A 777 -17.59 -8.50 -50.37
N GLY A 778 -17.62 -7.16 -50.51
CA GLY A 778 -16.54 -6.41 -51.08
C GLY A 778 -15.39 -6.17 -50.11
N ALA A 779 -14.25 -5.67 -50.63
CA ALA A 779 -13.05 -5.36 -49.87
C ALA A 779 -13.32 -4.31 -48.77
N ALA A 780 -12.50 -4.33 -47.73
CA ALA A 780 -12.58 -3.41 -46.60
C ALA A 780 -12.33 -1.96 -47.02
N ASP A 781 -13.29 -1.04 -46.81
CA ASP A 781 -13.15 0.40 -47.02
C ASP A 781 -13.21 1.13 -45.66
N GLY A 782 -12.16 0.96 -44.85
CA GLY A 782 -12.01 1.56 -43.55
C GLY A 782 -13.04 1.10 -42.50
N PRO A 783 -13.51 1.97 -41.57
CA PRO A 783 -14.42 1.58 -40.46
C PRO A 783 -15.87 1.38 -40.87
N LYS A 784 -16.20 1.43 -42.13
CA LYS A 784 -17.56 1.25 -42.66
C LYS A 784 -17.91 -0.24 -42.81
N PRO A 785 -19.22 -0.63 -42.72
CA PRO A 785 -19.65 -1.98 -43.09
C PRO A 785 -19.32 -2.25 -44.54
N ARG A 786 -18.83 -3.46 -44.85
CA ARG A 786 -18.51 -3.85 -46.24
C ARG A 786 -19.82 -4.02 -47.07
N GLU A 787 -19.73 -3.73 -48.31
CA GLU A 787 -20.86 -3.83 -49.27
C GLU A 787 -21.08 -5.30 -49.64
N VAL A 788 -22.34 -5.73 -49.71
CA VAL A 788 -22.69 -7.08 -50.12
C VAL A 788 -22.83 -7.14 -51.65
N LEU A 789 -22.05 -7.98 -52.29
CA LEU A 789 -21.94 -8.10 -53.75
C LEU A 789 -23.03 -9.02 -54.35
N LYS A 790 -23.59 -9.92 -53.54
CA LYS A 790 -24.66 -10.84 -53.97
C LYS A 790 -26.04 -10.28 -53.66
N ARG A 791 -27.01 -10.59 -54.58
CA ARG A 791 -28.42 -10.19 -54.43
C ARG A 791 -29.12 -11.05 -53.39
N PRO A 792 -30.21 -10.57 -52.75
CA PRO A 792 -31.00 -11.33 -51.77
C PRO A 792 -31.51 -12.66 -52.29
N ASP A 793 -31.86 -12.73 -53.60
CA ASP A 793 -32.39 -13.92 -54.25
C ASP A 793 -31.36 -15.01 -54.54
N TRP A 794 -30.05 -14.71 -54.41
CA TRP A 794 -28.96 -15.64 -54.70
C TRP A 794 -29.00 -16.93 -53.86
N LEU A 795 -29.42 -16.83 -52.59
CA LEU A 795 -29.55 -18.03 -51.74
C LEU A 795 -30.66 -18.97 -52.16
N SER A 796 -31.79 -18.44 -52.67
CA SER A 796 -32.89 -19.23 -53.19
C SER A 796 -32.53 -19.90 -54.50
N GLU A 797 -31.71 -19.25 -55.35
CA GLU A 797 -31.22 -19.85 -56.61
C GLU A 797 -30.25 -21.01 -56.35
N ILE A 798 -29.45 -20.98 -55.28
CA ILE A 798 -28.61 -22.09 -54.90
C ILE A 798 -29.41 -23.24 -54.32
N GLU A 799 -30.41 -23.00 -53.49
CA GLU A 799 -31.25 -24.07 -52.94
C GLU A 799 -32.09 -24.75 -54.01
N GLU A 800 -32.50 -24.04 -55.08
CA GLU A 800 -33.18 -24.64 -56.26
C GLU A 800 -32.23 -25.43 -57.16
N SER A 801 -30.95 -25.01 -57.27
CA SER A 801 -29.95 -25.72 -58.07
C SER A 801 -29.40 -27.00 -57.41
N LEU A 802 -29.59 -27.15 -56.10
CA LEU A 802 -29.16 -28.33 -55.30
C LEU A 802 -30.30 -29.36 -55.14
N ARG A 803 -31.52 -29.00 -55.54
CA ARG A 803 -32.68 -29.92 -55.65
C ARG A 803 -32.76 -30.50 -57.05
#